data_cbf1e7740a793cecc4b9ce4a92f0c13e
#
_entry.id   cbf1e7740a793cecc4b9ce4a92f0c13e
#
_cell.length_a   1.000
_cell.length_b   1.000
_cell.length_c   1.000
_cell.angle_alpha   90.00
_cell.angle_beta   90.00
_cell.angle_gamma   90.00
#
_symmetry.space_group_name_H-M   'P 1'
#
loop_
_entity.id
_entity.type
_entity.pdbx_description
1 polymer ?
#
loop_
_entity_poly.entity_id
_entity_poly.type
_entity_poly.pdbx_seq_one_letter_code
_entity_poly.pdbx_strand_id
1 'polypeptide(L)'
;QSYNIKQEEKMFQHSDEKERIKMRVKIALAGNPNSGKTTLFNALTGSNQFVGNWPGVTVEKKEGKCKENKDVIVTDLPGIYSLSPYTLEEVVSRDYLLKEKPEAIINLVDATNIERNLYLTTQLLELGIPVVIALNMADLLEKNKISIDTKALEKELGCKVVKTSALKGTGIREVVKEAVTAAKKESIVSGEIKFSKDTEAAVSEMEGQLPSSVLEEQKRWYAIKLLERDAKVLEQLKLTASVQNQVEKIAAKLEERLDDDTESIITNERYEAITYVVEKCVKKPKEKLSTSDKIDQIVTNRILGLPIFLGVMYVVYAIAVMTIGTYVTDWTNDVLVVAIQDAAASGLQAIGTAAFLEDLIVNGIIGGLGAVLGFLPQMAILFVLLSILEDCGYMVRVAFVMDRIFRKFGLSGKSFIPLLISSGCGIPGIMASKTIENDNDRRLTIMTSTFVPCGAKLPVIALMAGVIGSEATGFPAGSLTFIMYVIGVATVLVSAIILKKTKPFHGDAAPFVMELPAYHLPQAKTVLLHTWERLKGFIRKAGTILLLACIVMWFLGGYGFIDGSFGAVEDSADSILASIGSVIAVIFTPLGFGRWQPVAASLSGFSAKEAIVTTMGVLANVAGDTEDPAVVAHGVATWFPSAAAGFSFLLFNLLDSPCLAAIATMAKELNDRKWFWFAILFQNVFAYVVTFMVYQISGVATGALTFGASTVVAILLLAVVLYLLFRKDPYKGKAVSVKRSVAEA
;
A
#
# COMPACT_ATOMS: atom_id res chain seq x y z
N GLN A 1 -60.90 -17.95 -32.42
CA GLN A 1 -61.10 -16.59 -31.83
C GLN A 1 -60.43 -16.43 -30.46
N SER A 2 -60.41 -17.43 -29.57
CA SER A 2 -59.79 -17.37 -28.25
C SER A 2 -58.24 -17.32 -28.24
N TYR A 3 -57.60 -17.77 -29.32
CA TYR A 3 -56.13 -17.77 -29.44
C TYR A 3 -55.55 -16.43 -29.90
N ASN A 4 -56.31 -15.69 -30.73
CA ASN A 4 -55.94 -14.36 -31.20
C ASN A 4 -56.05 -13.29 -30.09
N ILE A 5 -57.07 -13.41 -29.20
CA ILE A 5 -57.27 -12.48 -28.10
C ILE A 5 -56.12 -12.59 -27.10
N LYS A 6 -55.61 -13.77 -26.80
CA LYS A 6 -54.43 -13.97 -25.91
C LYS A 6 -53.10 -13.48 -26.52
N GLN A 7 -52.99 -13.43 -27.85
CA GLN A 7 -51.80 -12.85 -28.49
C GLN A 7 -51.88 -11.33 -28.54
N GLU A 8 -53.03 -10.77 -28.75
CA GLU A 8 -53.22 -9.31 -28.66
C GLU A 8 -53.05 -8.79 -27.24
N GLU A 9 -53.55 -9.45 -26.20
CA GLU A 9 -53.32 -9.14 -24.80
C GLU A 9 -51.82 -9.22 -24.43
N LYS A 10 -51.11 -10.25 -24.93
CA LYS A 10 -49.65 -10.31 -24.73
C LYS A 10 -48.86 -9.23 -25.49
N MET A 11 -49.29 -8.86 -26.68
CA MET A 11 -48.68 -7.77 -27.42
C MET A 11 -48.98 -6.38 -26.76
N PHE A 12 -50.20 -6.18 -26.26
CA PHE A 12 -50.53 -4.99 -25.49
C PHE A 12 -49.76 -4.92 -24.16
N GLN A 13 -49.66 -6.05 -23.43
CA GLN A 13 -48.79 -6.10 -22.22
C GLN A 13 -47.31 -5.88 -22.53
N HIS A 14 -46.82 -6.34 -23.66
CA HIS A 14 -45.43 -6.12 -24.09
C HIS A 14 -45.18 -4.69 -24.59
N SER A 15 -46.18 -4.01 -25.17
CA SER A 15 -46.10 -2.60 -25.55
C SER A 15 -46.19 -1.68 -24.33
N ASP A 16 -47.09 -1.96 -23.39
CA ASP A 16 -47.22 -1.26 -22.09
C ASP A 16 -45.96 -1.44 -21.21
N GLU A 17 -45.36 -2.62 -21.24
CA GLU A 17 -44.11 -2.92 -20.54
C GLU A 17 -42.92 -2.21 -21.19
N LYS A 18 -42.86 -2.10 -22.54
CA LYS A 18 -41.88 -1.30 -23.27
C LYS A 18 -42.08 0.22 -23.09
N GLU A 19 -43.33 0.73 -23.04
CA GLU A 19 -43.60 2.13 -22.71
C GLU A 19 -43.33 2.44 -21.23
N ARG A 20 -43.62 1.53 -20.29
CA ARG A 20 -43.23 1.66 -18.88
C ARG A 20 -41.72 1.61 -18.69
N ILE A 21 -40.96 0.84 -19.48
CA ILE A 21 -39.50 0.82 -19.48
C ILE A 21 -38.94 2.16 -20.00
N LYS A 22 -39.63 2.83 -20.92
CA LYS A 22 -39.25 4.14 -21.44
C LYS A 22 -39.49 5.30 -20.49
N MET A 23 -40.28 5.12 -19.41
CA MET A 23 -40.62 6.15 -18.39
C MET A 23 -39.80 5.99 -17.08
N ARG A 24 -38.85 5.08 -16.99
CA ARG A 24 -38.06 4.91 -15.77
C ARG A 24 -36.96 5.96 -15.68
N VAL A 25 -37.01 6.79 -14.63
CA VAL A 25 -35.97 7.79 -14.35
C VAL A 25 -34.78 7.09 -13.67
N LYS A 26 -33.61 7.13 -14.31
CA LYS A 26 -32.36 6.63 -13.74
C LYS A 26 -31.65 7.75 -12.97
N ILE A 27 -31.37 7.52 -11.71
CA ILE A 27 -30.66 8.46 -10.83
C ILE A 27 -29.36 7.80 -10.37
N ALA A 28 -28.24 8.50 -10.55
CA ALA A 28 -26.96 8.08 -9.98
C ALA A 28 -26.81 8.64 -8.56
N LEU A 29 -26.35 7.80 -7.64
CA LEU A 29 -25.96 8.22 -6.29
C LEU A 29 -24.44 8.32 -6.23
N ALA A 30 -23.92 9.54 -6.16
CA ALA A 30 -22.49 9.84 -6.07
C ALA A 30 -22.15 10.41 -4.69
N GLY A 31 -20.89 10.36 -4.29
CA GLY A 31 -20.42 10.96 -3.04
C GLY A 31 -19.10 10.38 -2.58
N ASN A 32 -18.44 11.09 -1.68
CA ASN A 32 -17.16 10.69 -1.14
C ASN A 32 -17.28 9.40 -0.30
N PRO A 33 -16.20 8.63 -0.15
CA PRO A 33 -16.14 7.56 0.85
C PRO A 33 -16.53 8.11 2.24
N ASN A 34 -17.25 7.31 3.01
CA ASN A 34 -17.73 7.64 4.36
C ASN A 34 -18.77 8.80 4.47
N SER A 35 -19.23 9.36 3.38
CA SER A 35 -20.32 10.38 3.40
C SER A 35 -21.69 9.81 3.84
N GLY A 36 -21.81 8.49 4.03
CA GLY A 36 -23.07 7.81 4.37
C GLY A 36 -23.86 7.31 3.15
N LYS A 37 -23.21 7.16 1.99
CA LYS A 37 -23.80 6.78 0.70
C LYS A 37 -24.53 5.44 0.76
N THR A 38 -23.92 4.40 1.27
CA THR A 38 -24.53 3.06 1.43
C THR A 38 -25.75 3.11 2.36
N THR A 39 -25.70 3.92 3.42
CA THR A 39 -26.83 4.13 4.33
C THR A 39 -28.01 4.79 3.61
N LEU A 40 -27.75 5.83 2.82
CA LEU A 40 -28.78 6.50 2.02
C LEU A 40 -29.34 5.57 0.94
N PHE A 41 -28.50 4.82 0.23
CA PHE A 41 -28.93 3.87 -0.78
C PHE A 41 -29.85 2.80 -0.19
N ASN A 42 -29.50 2.22 0.95
CA ASN A 42 -30.34 1.25 1.66
C ASN A 42 -31.65 1.85 2.15
N ALA A 43 -31.64 3.09 2.58
CA ALA A 43 -32.86 3.79 2.99
C ALA A 43 -33.80 4.05 1.80
N LEU A 44 -33.24 4.39 0.63
CA LEU A 44 -33.97 4.64 -0.63
C LEU A 44 -34.57 3.36 -1.24
N THR A 45 -33.78 2.27 -1.29
CA THR A 45 -34.13 1.05 -2.06
C THR A 45 -34.69 -0.10 -1.19
N GLY A 46 -34.26 -0.18 0.07
CA GLY A 46 -34.63 -1.27 0.96
C GLY A 46 -34.09 -2.64 0.51
N SER A 47 -34.96 -3.66 0.53
CA SER A 47 -34.59 -5.01 0.12
C SER A 47 -34.60 -5.25 -1.40
N ASN A 48 -35.07 -4.26 -2.18
CA ASN A 48 -35.20 -4.38 -3.65
C ASN A 48 -33.90 -3.94 -4.35
N GLN A 49 -32.82 -4.63 -4.11
CA GLN A 49 -31.50 -4.31 -4.65
C GLN A 49 -31.01 -5.45 -5.55
N PHE A 50 -30.35 -5.08 -6.62
CA PHE A 50 -29.53 -5.98 -7.44
C PHE A 50 -28.06 -5.68 -7.13
N VAL A 51 -27.31 -6.71 -6.79
CA VAL A 51 -25.88 -6.62 -6.50
C VAL A 51 -25.13 -7.47 -7.53
N GLY A 52 -24.15 -6.88 -8.18
CA GLY A 52 -23.30 -7.55 -9.18
C GLY A 52 -21.98 -6.81 -9.25
N ASN A 53 -21.18 -7.10 -10.28
CA ASN A 53 -19.96 -6.34 -10.55
C ASN A 53 -20.16 -5.45 -11.77
N TRP A 54 -19.43 -4.33 -11.81
CA TRP A 54 -19.35 -3.51 -13.01
C TRP A 54 -18.71 -4.31 -14.14
N PRO A 55 -19.16 -4.15 -15.40
CA PRO A 55 -18.62 -4.91 -16.52
C PRO A 55 -17.10 -4.79 -16.65
N GLY A 56 -16.40 -5.92 -16.65
CA GLY A 56 -14.95 -6.00 -16.87
C GLY A 56 -14.06 -5.62 -15.68
N VAL A 57 -14.63 -5.41 -14.49
CA VAL A 57 -13.88 -5.06 -13.28
C VAL A 57 -14.46 -5.76 -12.05
N THR A 58 -13.66 -5.83 -10.96
CA THR A 58 -14.07 -6.45 -9.69
C THR A 58 -14.79 -5.48 -8.74
N VAL A 59 -15.16 -4.30 -9.23
CA VAL A 59 -15.88 -3.28 -8.45
C VAL A 59 -17.36 -3.64 -8.36
N GLU A 60 -17.92 -3.60 -7.15
CA GLU A 60 -19.32 -3.94 -6.88
C GLU A 60 -20.28 -2.89 -7.46
N LYS A 61 -21.31 -3.34 -8.20
CA LYS A 61 -22.42 -2.52 -8.71
C LYS A 61 -23.66 -2.80 -7.89
N LYS A 62 -24.30 -1.76 -7.35
CA LYS A 62 -25.59 -1.83 -6.67
C LYS A 62 -26.61 -0.99 -7.41
N GLU A 63 -27.75 -1.58 -7.69
CA GLU A 63 -28.86 -0.94 -8.37
C GLU A 63 -30.18 -1.33 -7.71
N GLY A 64 -31.07 -0.40 -7.52
CA GLY A 64 -32.32 -0.72 -6.84
C GLY A 64 -33.46 0.25 -7.21
N LYS A 65 -34.71 -0.24 -7.09
CA LYS A 65 -35.91 0.58 -7.27
C LYS A 65 -36.17 1.40 -6.01
N CYS A 66 -36.47 2.67 -6.18
CA CYS A 66 -36.82 3.52 -5.06
C CYS A 66 -38.14 3.06 -4.41
N LYS A 67 -38.17 3.01 -3.06
CA LYS A 67 -39.38 2.64 -2.30
C LYS A 67 -40.53 3.61 -2.52
N GLU A 68 -40.22 4.90 -2.60
CA GLU A 68 -41.17 5.98 -2.68
C GLU A 68 -41.76 6.15 -4.10
N ASN A 69 -40.97 5.81 -5.12
CA ASN A 69 -41.38 5.90 -6.51
C ASN A 69 -40.78 4.74 -7.30
N LYS A 70 -41.59 3.73 -7.61
CA LYS A 70 -41.16 2.52 -8.30
C LYS A 70 -40.65 2.72 -9.75
N ASP A 71 -40.94 3.89 -10.31
CA ASP A 71 -40.45 4.28 -11.65
C ASP A 71 -39.07 4.90 -11.63
N VAL A 72 -38.49 5.09 -10.43
CA VAL A 72 -37.13 5.58 -10.22
C VAL A 72 -36.19 4.40 -9.92
N ILE A 73 -35.13 4.32 -10.69
CA ILE A 73 -34.01 3.39 -10.47
C ILE A 73 -32.84 4.17 -9.94
N VAL A 74 -32.30 3.75 -8.80
CA VAL A 74 -31.12 4.37 -8.18
C VAL A 74 -29.94 3.42 -8.38
N THR A 75 -28.86 3.93 -8.98
CA THR A 75 -27.58 3.23 -9.13
C THR A 75 -26.57 3.81 -8.15
N ASP A 76 -26.05 2.98 -7.24
CA ASP A 76 -25.01 3.37 -6.29
C ASP A 76 -23.64 3.32 -6.97
N LEU A 77 -23.02 4.49 -7.15
CA LEU A 77 -21.66 4.57 -7.67
C LEU A 77 -20.65 4.27 -6.56
N PRO A 78 -19.46 3.75 -6.87
CA PRO A 78 -18.37 3.66 -5.91
C PRO A 78 -18.10 4.99 -5.19
N GLY A 79 -17.61 4.93 -3.95
CA GLY A 79 -17.21 6.14 -3.24
C GLY A 79 -15.93 6.71 -3.85
N ILE A 80 -15.99 7.94 -4.33
CA ILE A 80 -14.89 8.59 -5.04
C ILE A 80 -14.65 9.99 -4.50
N TYR A 81 -13.42 10.48 -4.63
CA TYR A 81 -13.06 11.85 -4.28
C TYR A 81 -13.02 12.78 -5.50
N SER A 82 -12.77 12.20 -6.66
CA SER A 82 -12.71 12.93 -7.93
C SER A 82 -13.18 12.06 -9.10
N LEU A 83 -13.34 12.66 -10.28
CA LEU A 83 -13.57 11.96 -11.55
C LEU A 83 -12.28 11.77 -12.36
N SER A 84 -11.12 11.84 -11.70
CA SER A 84 -9.82 11.61 -12.32
C SER A 84 -9.52 10.11 -12.44
N PRO A 85 -8.71 9.65 -13.40
CA PRO A 85 -8.53 8.23 -13.70
C PRO A 85 -7.49 7.52 -12.81
N TYR A 86 -7.39 7.89 -11.53
CA TYR A 86 -6.35 7.36 -10.64
C TYR A 86 -6.72 6.01 -10.04
N THR A 87 -8.01 5.77 -9.75
CA THR A 87 -8.51 4.51 -9.18
C THR A 87 -9.50 3.83 -10.13
N LEU A 88 -9.71 2.52 -9.94
CA LEU A 88 -10.71 1.77 -10.72
C LEU A 88 -12.12 2.28 -10.44
N GLU A 89 -12.40 2.63 -9.20
CA GLU A 89 -13.66 3.19 -8.72
C GLU A 89 -13.98 4.53 -9.40
N GLU A 90 -13.00 5.41 -9.52
CA GLU A 90 -13.14 6.71 -10.20
C GLU A 90 -13.36 6.52 -11.70
N VAL A 91 -12.64 5.59 -12.32
CA VAL A 91 -12.82 5.25 -13.74
C VAL A 91 -14.21 4.71 -14.00
N VAL A 92 -14.69 3.77 -13.19
CA VAL A 92 -16.01 3.16 -13.32
C VAL A 92 -17.11 4.20 -13.16
N SER A 93 -17.01 5.06 -12.13
CA SER A 93 -17.99 6.11 -11.85
C SER A 93 -18.05 7.12 -12.99
N ARG A 94 -16.89 7.56 -13.50
CA ARG A 94 -16.79 8.47 -14.63
C ARG A 94 -17.37 7.87 -15.91
N ASP A 95 -16.99 6.63 -16.24
CA ASP A 95 -17.47 5.94 -17.42
C ASP A 95 -19.00 5.77 -17.40
N TYR A 96 -19.56 5.45 -16.23
CA TYR A 96 -21.02 5.38 -16.07
C TYR A 96 -21.69 6.72 -16.32
N LEU A 97 -21.21 7.80 -15.70
CA LEU A 97 -21.81 9.13 -15.85
C LEU A 97 -21.72 9.64 -17.29
N LEU A 98 -20.61 9.39 -17.99
CA LEU A 98 -20.42 9.85 -19.38
C LEU A 98 -21.16 8.99 -20.41
N LYS A 99 -21.22 7.66 -20.23
CA LYS A 99 -21.76 6.71 -21.22
C LYS A 99 -23.24 6.42 -21.02
N GLU A 100 -23.64 6.12 -19.76
CA GLU A 100 -25.03 5.74 -19.43
C GLU A 100 -25.94 6.97 -19.23
N LYS A 101 -25.34 8.14 -18.93
CA LYS A 101 -26.02 9.44 -18.80
C LYS A 101 -27.31 9.36 -17.99
N PRO A 102 -27.21 9.17 -16.65
CA PRO A 102 -28.39 9.17 -15.81
C PRO A 102 -29.11 10.52 -15.92
N GLU A 103 -30.44 10.53 -15.76
CA GLU A 103 -31.27 11.74 -15.88
C GLU A 103 -31.02 12.75 -14.75
N ALA A 104 -30.50 12.29 -13.59
CA ALA A 104 -30.07 13.17 -12.50
C ALA A 104 -29.01 12.48 -11.63
N ILE A 105 -28.24 13.28 -10.90
CA ILE A 105 -27.27 12.83 -9.91
C ILE A 105 -27.71 13.32 -8.53
N ILE A 106 -27.82 12.42 -7.56
CA ILE A 106 -27.86 12.77 -6.14
C ILE A 106 -26.42 12.72 -5.62
N ASN A 107 -25.85 13.88 -5.34
CA ASN A 107 -24.52 13.98 -4.75
C ASN A 107 -24.61 14.08 -3.24
N LEU A 108 -24.10 13.07 -2.54
CA LEU A 108 -24.08 13.01 -1.08
C LEU A 108 -22.87 13.75 -0.54
N VAL A 109 -23.11 14.84 0.16
CA VAL A 109 -22.10 15.73 0.76
C VAL A 109 -22.16 15.61 2.27
N ASP A 110 -21.06 15.25 2.91
CA ASP A 110 -20.94 15.31 4.37
C ASP A 110 -20.88 16.77 4.83
N ALA A 111 -21.92 17.19 5.54
CA ALA A 111 -22.07 18.56 6.04
C ALA A 111 -21.00 18.95 7.06
N THR A 112 -20.37 17.99 7.73
CA THR A 112 -19.30 18.24 8.72
C THR A 112 -17.96 18.53 8.05
N ASN A 113 -17.77 18.03 6.81
CA ASN A 113 -16.56 18.17 5.99
C ASN A 113 -16.89 18.75 4.60
N ILE A 114 -17.72 19.79 4.56
CA ILE A 114 -18.32 20.30 3.33
C ILE A 114 -17.27 20.72 2.28
N GLU A 115 -16.21 21.43 2.67
CA GLU A 115 -15.16 21.94 1.78
C GLU A 115 -14.59 20.84 0.88
N ARG A 116 -14.25 19.72 1.48
CA ARG A 116 -13.68 18.59 0.76
C ARG A 116 -14.69 17.86 -0.12
N ASN A 117 -15.92 17.70 0.38
CA ASN A 117 -16.95 17.01 -0.37
C ASN A 117 -17.40 17.81 -1.59
N LEU A 118 -17.32 19.14 -1.53
CA LEU A 118 -17.60 20.01 -2.66
C LEU A 118 -16.62 19.85 -3.83
N TYR A 119 -15.42 19.30 -3.62
CA TYR A 119 -14.47 19.04 -4.70
C TYR A 119 -15.04 18.09 -5.77
N LEU A 120 -15.65 16.99 -5.35
CA LEU A 120 -16.37 16.11 -6.27
C LEU A 120 -17.59 16.82 -6.87
N THR A 121 -18.31 17.62 -6.07
CA THR A 121 -19.47 18.38 -6.53
C THR A 121 -19.11 19.28 -7.70
N THR A 122 -17.98 19.99 -7.65
CA THR A 122 -17.53 20.86 -8.74
C THR A 122 -17.40 20.11 -10.06
N GLN A 123 -16.85 18.91 -10.02
CA GLN A 123 -16.63 18.08 -11.20
C GLN A 123 -17.95 17.46 -11.72
N LEU A 124 -18.89 17.13 -10.83
CA LEU A 124 -20.21 16.61 -11.23
C LEU A 124 -21.05 17.68 -11.93
N LEU A 125 -20.96 18.92 -11.48
CA LEU A 125 -21.68 20.07 -12.10
C LEU A 125 -21.19 20.35 -13.53
N GLU A 126 -19.94 20.07 -13.85
CA GLU A 126 -19.34 20.26 -15.17
C GLU A 126 -19.77 19.21 -16.22
N LEU A 127 -20.40 18.08 -15.78
CA LEU A 127 -20.81 17.00 -16.69
C LEU A 127 -22.08 17.33 -17.51
N GLY A 128 -22.77 18.41 -17.20
CA GLY A 128 -24.04 18.75 -17.85
C GLY A 128 -25.22 17.84 -17.46
N ILE A 129 -25.13 17.13 -16.34
CA ILE A 129 -26.19 16.30 -15.78
C ILE A 129 -26.79 17.04 -14.56
N PRO A 130 -28.13 17.12 -14.41
CA PRO A 130 -28.74 17.76 -13.25
C PRO A 130 -28.25 17.14 -11.94
N VAL A 131 -27.72 17.98 -11.02
CA VAL A 131 -27.21 17.57 -9.71
C VAL A 131 -28.12 18.08 -8.59
N VAL A 132 -28.42 17.21 -7.64
CA VAL A 132 -29.07 17.57 -6.38
C VAL A 132 -28.15 17.18 -5.24
N ILE A 133 -27.80 18.13 -4.39
CA ILE A 133 -26.96 17.89 -3.23
C ILE A 133 -27.81 17.40 -2.06
N ALA A 134 -27.51 16.18 -1.58
CA ALA A 134 -28.01 15.69 -0.30
C ALA A 134 -26.98 16.02 0.79
N LEU A 135 -27.22 17.10 1.53
CA LEU A 135 -26.33 17.56 2.60
C LEU A 135 -26.56 16.69 3.85
N ASN A 136 -25.79 15.61 3.96
CA ASN A 136 -25.96 14.56 4.96
C ASN A 136 -25.31 14.93 6.30
N MET A 137 -25.64 14.17 7.34
CA MET A 137 -25.21 14.41 8.73
C MET A 137 -25.69 15.75 9.30
N ALA A 138 -26.84 16.24 8.80
CA ALA A 138 -27.42 17.50 9.24
C ALA A 138 -27.73 17.53 10.76
N ASP A 139 -27.98 16.38 11.37
CA ASP A 139 -28.15 16.21 12.82
C ASP A 139 -26.87 16.48 13.63
N LEU A 140 -25.68 16.33 13.03
CA LEU A 140 -24.41 16.68 13.67
C LEU A 140 -24.10 18.18 13.60
N LEU A 141 -24.65 18.90 12.62
CA LEU A 141 -24.46 20.34 12.51
C LEU A 141 -24.98 21.09 13.73
N GLU A 142 -26.18 20.73 14.21
CA GLU A 142 -26.78 21.34 15.40
C GLU A 142 -25.92 21.05 16.65
N LYS A 143 -25.45 19.81 16.79
CA LYS A 143 -24.58 19.40 17.88
C LYS A 143 -23.25 20.17 17.87
N ASN A 144 -22.70 20.44 16.69
CA ASN A 144 -21.43 21.15 16.50
C ASN A 144 -21.60 22.67 16.39
N LYS A 145 -22.84 23.20 16.52
CA LYS A 145 -23.18 24.62 16.38
C LYS A 145 -22.73 25.22 15.03
N ILE A 146 -22.69 24.41 13.98
CA ILE A 146 -22.39 24.82 12.62
C ILE A 146 -23.72 25.18 11.92
N SER A 147 -23.77 26.32 11.28
CA SER A 147 -24.95 26.75 10.49
C SER A 147 -24.55 26.84 9.02
N ILE A 148 -25.28 26.11 8.16
CA ILE A 148 -25.13 26.16 6.70
C ILE A 148 -26.39 26.78 6.11
N ASP A 149 -26.22 27.89 5.38
CA ASP A 149 -27.26 28.54 4.61
C ASP A 149 -27.41 27.79 3.26
N THR A 150 -28.39 26.88 3.21
CA THR A 150 -28.67 26.08 2.01
C THR A 150 -29.15 26.93 0.83
N LYS A 151 -29.83 28.05 1.05
CA LYS A 151 -30.28 28.92 -0.04
C LYS A 151 -29.13 29.68 -0.67
N ALA A 152 -28.19 30.16 0.16
CA ALA A 152 -26.97 30.76 -0.34
C ALA A 152 -26.15 29.73 -1.13
N LEU A 153 -26.02 28.49 -0.61
CA LEU A 153 -25.32 27.40 -1.25
C LEU A 153 -25.94 26.98 -2.59
N GLU A 154 -27.29 26.91 -2.66
CA GLU A 154 -28.02 26.69 -3.92
C GLU A 154 -27.71 27.76 -4.96
N LYS A 155 -27.66 29.03 -4.52
CA LYS A 155 -27.37 30.14 -5.40
C LYS A 155 -25.95 30.13 -5.97
N GLU A 156 -24.96 29.82 -5.12
CA GLU A 156 -23.57 29.81 -5.53
C GLU A 156 -23.24 28.59 -6.40
N LEU A 157 -23.80 27.40 -6.10
CA LEU A 157 -23.56 26.18 -6.83
C LEU A 157 -24.53 25.95 -8.01
N GLY A 158 -25.61 26.72 -8.10
CA GLY A 158 -26.62 26.58 -9.16
C GLY A 158 -27.43 25.28 -9.14
N CYS A 159 -27.45 24.55 -8.02
CA CYS A 159 -28.12 23.26 -7.89
C CYS A 159 -28.92 23.21 -6.58
N LYS A 160 -29.92 22.31 -6.49
CA LYS A 160 -30.73 22.13 -5.28
C LYS A 160 -29.95 21.49 -4.16
N VAL A 161 -30.16 21.97 -2.92
CA VAL A 161 -29.50 21.47 -1.70
C VAL A 161 -30.56 21.09 -0.67
N VAL A 162 -30.61 19.84 -0.29
CA VAL A 162 -31.55 19.30 0.69
C VAL A 162 -30.79 18.79 1.91
N LYS A 163 -31.16 19.26 3.11
CA LYS A 163 -30.59 18.73 4.37
C LYS A 163 -31.10 17.33 4.64
N THR A 164 -30.22 16.40 4.90
CA THR A 164 -30.53 14.98 5.14
C THR A 164 -29.83 14.43 6.35
N SER A 165 -30.41 13.41 6.95
CA SER A 165 -29.73 12.48 7.84
C SER A 165 -30.12 11.07 7.41
N ALA A 166 -29.23 10.42 6.67
CA ALA A 166 -29.44 9.06 6.19
C ALA A 166 -29.68 8.07 7.33
N LEU A 167 -29.01 8.30 8.48
CA LEU A 167 -29.16 7.48 9.69
C LEU A 167 -30.55 7.64 10.33
N LYS A 168 -31.09 8.86 10.40
CA LYS A 168 -32.39 9.16 11.00
C LYS A 168 -33.54 9.08 9.98
N GLY A 169 -33.25 8.92 8.70
CA GLY A 169 -34.25 8.85 7.63
C GLY A 169 -34.88 10.18 7.29
N THR A 170 -34.34 11.34 7.73
CA THR A 170 -34.90 12.67 7.47
C THR A 170 -34.42 13.24 6.14
N GLY A 171 -35.28 13.98 5.41
CA GLY A 171 -34.95 14.64 4.14
C GLY A 171 -34.88 13.71 2.92
N ILE A 172 -34.99 12.39 3.09
CA ILE A 172 -34.80 11.39 2.02
C ILE A 172 -35.82 11.52 0.91
N ARG A 173 -37.12 11.70 1.27
CA ARG A 173 -38.23 11.92 0.32
C ARG A 173 -38.04 13.16 -0.50
N GLU A 174 -37.61 14.23 0.14
CA GLU A 174 -37.40 15.54 -0.48
C GLU A 174 -36.25 15.46 -1.52
N VAL A 175 -35.13 14.79 -1.20
CA VAL A 175 -34.02 14.58 -2.15
C VAL A 175 -34.48 13.85 -3.41
N VAL A 176 -35.27 12.77 -3.28
CA VAL A 176 -35.80 12.04 -4.44
C VAL A 176 -36.74 12.90 -5.26
N LYS A 177 -37.63 13.63 -4.59
CA LYS A 177 -38.60 14.55 -5.26
C LYS A 177 -37.86 15.63 -6.06
N GLU A 178 -36.85 16.26 -5.47
CA GLU A 178 -36.05 17.27 -6.15
C GLU A 178 -35.21 16.66 -7.30
N ALA A 179 -34.65 15.47 -7.12
CA ALA A 179 -33.90 14.78 -8.19
C ALA A 179 -34.81 14.41 -9.38
N VAL A 180 -36.02 13.90 -9.12
CA VAL A 180 -36.98 13.59 -10.18
C VAL A 180 -37.49 14.89 -10.86
N THR A 181 -37.62 15.98 -10.11
CA THR A 181 -38.01 17.28 -10.65
C THR A 181 -36.88 17.85 -11.54
N ALA A 182 -35.64 17.71 -11.10
CA ALA A 182 -34.48 18.14 -11.88
C ALA A 182 -34.31 17.31 -13.19
N ALA A 183 -34.54 16.00 -13.12
CA ALA A 183 -34.51 15.10 -14.28
C ALA A 183 -35.56 15.43 -15.36
N LYS A 184 -36.68 16.07 -14.98
CA LYS A 184 -37.78 16.41 -15.91
C LYS A 184 -37.66 17.80 -16.51
N LYS A 185 -36.75 18.65 -16.05
CA LYS A 185 -36.55 19.99 -16.58
C LYS A 185 -35.79 19.95 -17.90
N GLU A 186 -36.31 20.56 -18.96
CA GLU A 186 -35.68 20.66 -20.28
C GLU A 186 -34.47 21.60 -20.32
N SER A 187 -34.35 22.52 -19.37
CA SER A 187 -33.19 23.40 -19.23
C SER A 187 -32.34 23.04 -18.03
N ILE A 188 -31.16 22.54 -18.27
CA ILE A 188 -30.16 22.26 -17.25
C ILE A 188 -29.57 23.60 -16.81
N VAL A 189 -29.94 24.06 -15.63
CA VAL A 189 -29.20 25.14 -14.93
C VAL A 189 -28.09 24.41 -14.14
N SER A 190 -27.02 24.04 -14.80
CA SER A 190 -25.81 23.65 -14.10
C SER A 190 -25.10 24.91 -13.64
N GLY A 191 -24.87 25.05 -12.34
CA GLY A 191 -24.03 26.13 -11.82
C GLY A 191 -22.61 25.93 -12.34
N GLU A 192 -22.10 26.91 -13.05
CA GLU A 192 -20.70 26.92 -13.46
C GLU A 192 -19.85 27.54 -12.36
N ILE A 193 -18.91 26.77 -11.83
CA ILE A 193 -17.85 27.32 -10.99
C ILE A 193 -16.88 28.04 -11.90
N LYS A 194 -16.67 29.33 -11.66
CA LYS A 194 -15.76 30.17 -12.44
C LYS A 194 -14.38 30.17 -11.80
N PHE A 195 -13.39 29.94 -12.64
CA PHE A 195 -11.99 30.02 -12.30
C PHE A 195 -11.45 31.46 -12.47
N SER A 196 -10.17 31.66 -12.23
CA SER A 196 -9.50 32.93 -12.51
C SER A 196 -9.63 33.33 -14.00
N LYS A 197 -9.47 34.61 -14.29
CA LYS A 197 -9.60 35.11 -15.70
C LYS A 197 -8.64 34.40 -16.66
N ASP A 198 -7.46 34.06 -16.19
CA ASP A 198 -6.43 33.44 -17.03
C ASP A 198 -6.78 31.99 -17.33
N THR A 199 -7.24 31.27 -16.33
CA THR A 199 -7.69 29.87 -16.46
C THR A 199 -8.96 29.78 -17.29
N GLU A 200 -9.95 30.68 -17.09
CA GLU A 200 -11.18 30.72 -17.91
C GLU A 200 -10.87 31.02 -19.39
N ALA A 201 -9.90 31.89 -19.67
CA ALA A 201 -9.49 32.14 -21.05
C ALA A 201 -8.86 30.88 -21.69
N ALA A 202 -8.04 30.13 -20.94
CA ALA A 202 -7.46 28.89 -21.41
C ALA A 202 -8.54 27.80 -21.62
N VAL A 203 -9.54 27.70 -20.72
CA VAL A 203 -10.67 26.77 -20.86
C VAL A 203 -11.45 27.09 -22.13
N SER A 204 -11.82 28.36 -22.35
CA SER A 204 -12.56 28.77 -23.54
C SER A 204 -11.78 28.55 -24.86
N GLU A 205 -10.45 28.78 -24.84
CA GLU A 205 -9.59 28.49 -26.00
C GLU A 205 -9.53 26.97 -26.26
N MET A 206 -9.53 26.16 -25.18
CA MET A 206 -9.53 24.70 -25.25
C MET A 206 -10.86 24.14 -25.75
N GLU A 207 -12.00 24.72 -25.35
CA GLU A 207 -13.35 24.36 -25.84
C GLU A 207 -13.43 24.48 -27.37
N GLY A 208 -12.78 25.51 -27.96
CA GLY A 208 -12.69 25.71 -29.40
C GLY A 208 -11.90 24.63 -30.14
N GLN A 209 -11.11 23.80 -29.44
CA GLN A 209 -10.34 22.70 -30.03
C GLN A 209 -11.09 21.36 -30.01
N LEU A 210 -12.23 21.29 -29.32
CA LEU A 210 -13.00 20.06 -29.19
C LEU A 210 -13.73 19.68 -30.47
N PRO A 211 -13.79 18.39 -30.83
CA PRO A 211 -14.55 17.93 -31.98
C PRO A 211 -16.05 18.17 -31.81
N SER A 212 -16.77 18.40 -32.91
CA SER A 212 -18.23 18.61 -32.91
C SER A 212 -19.06 17.43 -32.42
N SER A 213 -18.43 16.28 -32.21
CA SER A 213 -19.06 15.10 -31.59
C SER A 213 -19.28 15.23 -30.07
N VAL A 214 -18.62 16.19 -29.44
CA VAL A 214 -18.79 16.48 -28.01
C VAL A 214 -20.03 17.36 -27.84
N LEU A 215 -20.92 16.96 -26.91
CA LEU A 215 -22.13 17.74 -26.60
C LEU A 215 -21.75 19.08 -25.97
N GLU A 216 -22.52 20.12 -26.28
CA GLU A 216 -22.29 21.50 -25.82
C GLU A 216 -22.17 21.55 -24.29
N GLU A 217 -23.06 20.83 -23.58
CA GLU A 217 -23.13 20.75 -22.11
C GLU A 217 -21.90 20.09 -21.48
N GLN A 218 -21.13 19.31 -22.23
CA GLN A 218 -19.95 18.58 -21.75
C GLN A 218 -18.63 19.24 -22.20
N LYS A 219 -18.66 20.25 -23.06
CA LYS A 219 -17.45 20.87 -23.61
C LYS A 219 -16.52 21.39 -22.52
N ARG A 220 -17.07 22.07 -21.51
CA ARG A 220 -16.28 22.58 -20.38
C ARG A 220 -15.54 21.48 -19.66
N TRP A 221 -16.20 20.37 -19.35
CA TRP A 221 -15.58 19.23 -18.68
C TRP A 221 -14.42 18.65 -19.52
N TYR A 222 -14.66 18.42 -20.83
CA TYR A 222 -13.62 17.91 -21.71
C TYR A 222 -12.46 18.91 -21.87
N ALA A 223 -12.73 20.20 -21.95
CA ALA A 223 -11.70 21.23 -22.03
C ALA A 223 -10.79 21.25 -20.79
N ILE A 224 -11.41 21.20 -19.59
CA ILE A 224 -10.65 21.12 -18.34
C ILE A 224 -9.82 19.83 -18.26
N LYS A 225 -10.37 18.69 -18.68
CA LYS A 225 -9.63 17.41 -18.70
C LYS A 225 -8.51 17.39 -19.73
N LEU A 226 -8.63 18.10 -20.83
CA LEU A 226 -7.53 18.29 -21.79
C LEU A 226 -6.42 19.18 -21.20
N LEU A 227 -6.78 20.24 -20.46
CA LEU A 227 -5.80 21.05 -19.72
C LEU A 227 -5.07 20.21 -18.68
N GLU A 228 -5.77 19.36 -17.92
CA GLU A 228 -5.19 18.41 -16.97
C GLU A 228 -4.37 17.28 -17.66
N ARG A 229 -4.29 17.25 -18.99
CA ARG A 229 -3.64 16.19 -19.79
C ARG A 229 -4.16 14.78 -19.48
N ASP A 230 -5.47 14.65 -19.22
CA ASP A 230 -6.09 13.34 -18.92
C ASP A 230 -5.90 12.37 -20.10
N ALA A 231 -5.09 11.33 -19.85
CA ALA A 231 -4.69 10.36 -20.89
C ALA A 231 -5.87 9.60 -21.50
N LYS A 232 -6.91 9.31 -20.69
CA LYS A 232 -8.10 8.59 -21.18
C LYS A 232 -9.00 9.47 -22.01
N VAL A 233 -9.09 10.76 -21.71
CA VAL A 233 -9.83 11.72 -22.52
C VAL A 233 -9.12 11.93 -23.86
N LEU A 234 -7.80 12.03 -23.85
CA LEU A 234 -7.00 12.12 -25.09
C LEU A 234 -7.17 10.88 -25.99
N GLU A 235 -7.20 9.68 -25.40
CA GLU A 235 -7.45 8.42 -26.12
C GLU A 235 -8.89 8.36 -26.66
N GLN A 236 -9.87 8.79 -25.88
CA GLN A 236 -11.29 8.78 -26.22
C GLN A 236 -11.62 9.75 -27.37
N LEU A 237 -11.10 10.95 -27.33
CA LEU A 237 -11.38 12.00 -28.34
C LEU A 237 -10.65 11.75 -29.66
N LYS A 238 -9.62 10.91 -29.71
CA LYS A 238 -8.82 10.58 -30.91
C LYS A 238 -8.42 11.83 -31.71
N LEU A 239 -7.94 12.85 -31.03
CA LEU A 239 -7.57 14.12 -31.62
C LEU A 239 -6.47 13.94 -32.67
N THR A 240 -6.51 14.75 -33.75
CA THR A 240 -5.44 14.79 -34.77
C THR A 240 -4.15 15.35 -34.17
N ALA A 241 -3.00 14.99 -34.71
CA ALA A 241 -1.70 15.50 -34.25
C ALA A 241 -1.62 17.04 -34.23
N SER A 242 -2.28 17.72 -35.18
CA SER A 242 -2.36 19.18 -35.21
C SER A 242 -3.10 19.73 -33.99
N VAL A 243 -4.25 19.15 -33.65
CA VAL A 243 -5.06 19.57 -32.49
C VAL A 243 -4.33 19.26 -31.21
N GLN A 244 -3.69 18.08 -31.07
CA GLN A 244 -2.87 17.74 -29.89
C GLN A 244 -1.75 18.76 -29.66
N ASN A 245 -1.09 19.22 -30.73
CA ASN A 245 -0.07 20.26 -30.62
C ASN A 245 -0.65 21.64 -30.21
N GLN A 246 -1.89 21.94 -30.58
CA GLN A 246 -2.56 23.16 -30.13
C GLN A 246 -2.95 23.04 -28.63
N VAL A 247 -3.54 21.91 -28.22
CA VAL A 247 -3.84 21.58 -26.82
C VAL A 247 -2.60 21.76 -25.93
N GLU A 248 -1.46 21.21 -26.34
CA GLU A 248 -0.21 21.32 -25.59
C GLU A 248 0.33 22.76 -25.53
N LYS A 249 0.17 23.54 -26.60
CA LYS A 249 0.54 24.96 -26.58
C LYS A 249 -0.31 25.79 -25.63
N ILE A 250 -1.64 25.54 -25.56
CA ILE A 250 -2.54 26.23 -24.62
C ILE A 250 -2.16 25.88 -23.19
N ALA A 251 -1.93 24.59 -22.89
CA ALA A 251 -1.52 24.14 -21.58
C ALA A 251 -0.17 24.75 -21.16
N ALA A 252 0.85 24.69 -22.02
CA ALA A 252 2.17 25.25 -21.76
C ALA A 252 2.15 26.77 -21.53
N LYS A 253 1.29 27.50 -22.27
CA LYS A 253 1.11 28.96 -22.09
C LYS A 253 0.51 29.29 -20.72
N LEU A 254 -0.43 28.46 -20.23
CA LEU A 254 -1.02 28.64 -18.91
C LEU A 254 0.00 28.33 -17.80
N GLU A 255 0.80 27.27 -17.97
CA GLU A 255 1.89 26.88 -17.06
C GLU A 255 2.96 27.97 -16.95
N GLU A 256 3.40 28.52 -18.08
CA GLU A 256 4.38 29.63 -18.09
C GLU A 256 3.85 30.86 -17.37
N ARG A 257 2.55 31.13 -17.49
CA ARG A 257 1.92 32.32 -16.90
C ARG A 257 1.71 32.22 -15.39
N LEU A 258 1.36 31.01 -14.89
CA LEU A 258 1.06 30.77 -13.48
C LEU A 258 2.17 30.06 -12.72
N ASP A 259 3.28 29.72 -13.38
CA ASP A 259 4.49 29.09 -12.82
C ASP A 259 4.20 27.78 -12.06
N ASP A 260 3.23 27.01 -12.57
CA ASP A 260 2.84 25.70 -12.01
C ASP A 260 2.34 24.77 -13.12
N ASP A 261 2.25 23.45 -12.87
CA ASP A 261 1.66 22.53 -13.84
C ASP A 261 0.13 22.68 -13.91
N THR A 262 -0.45 22.39 -15.07
CA THR A 262 -1.89 22.60 -15.30
C THR A 262 -2.80 21.79 -14.39
N GLU A 263 -2.39 20.59 -13.94
CA GLU A 263 -3.16 19.79 -13.00
C GLU A 263 -3.22 20.46 -11.62
N SER A 264 -2.08 20.98 -11.15
CA SER A 264 -1.98 21.76 -9.91
C SER A 264 -2.78 23.07 -10.00
N ILE A 265 -2.69 23.78 -11.12
CA ILE A 265 -3.45 25.02 -11.36
C ILE A 265 -4.95 24.76 -11.24
N ILE A 266 -5.50 23.79 -11.98
CA ILE A 266 -6.94 23.48 -11.93
C ILE A 266 -7.37 23.03 -10.55
N THR A 267 -6.54 22.25 -9.86
CA THR A 267 -6.82 21.81 -8.50
C THR A 267 -6.90 22.98 -7.53
N ASN A 268 -5.96 23.91 -7.60
CA ASN A 268 -5.92 25.11 -6.76
C ASN A 268 -7.13 26.02 -7.02
N GLU A 269 -7.45 26.25 -8.29
CA GLU A 269 -8.62 27.03 -8.72
C GLU A 269 -9.93 26.46 -8.15
N ARG A 270 -10.09 25.13 -8.17
CA ARG A 270 -11.26 24.47 -7.56
C ARG A 270 -11.32 24.72 -6.05
N TYR A 271 -10.18 24.59 -5.34
CA TYR A 271 -10.15 24.83 -3.90
C TYR A 271 -10.38 26.30 -3.54
N GLU A 272 -9.89 27.25 -4.31
CA GLU A 272 -10.17 28.67 -4.11
C GLU A 272 -11.67 28.97 -4.28
N ALA A 273 -12.27 28.45 -5.34
CA ALA A 273 -13.71 28.58 -5.57
C ALA A 273 -14.56 27.95 -4.45
N ILE A 274 -14.16 26.76 -3.99
CA ILE A 274 -14.83 26.07 -2.87
C ILE A 274 -14.70 26.88 -1.58
N THR A 275 -13.50 27.38 -1.28
CA THR A 275 -13.25 28.21 -0.09
C THR A 275 -14.13 29.45 -0.10
N TYR A 276 -14.23 30.14 -1.24
CA TYR A 276 -15.12 31.29 -1.40
C TYR A 276 -16.59 30.92 -1.11
N VAL A 277 -17.10 29.82 -1.67
CA VAL A 277 -18.47 29.35 -1.44
C VAL A 277 -18.71 29.03 0.02
N VAL A 278 -17.77 28.33 0.65
CA VAL A 278 -17.90 27.92 2.05
C VAL A 278 -17.84 29.11 3.01
N GLU A 279 -16.92 30.06 2.81
CA GLU A 279 -16.85 31.29 3.63
C GLU A 279 -18.16 32.08 3.58
N LYS A 280 -18.83 32.08 2.42
CA LYS A 280 -20.08 32.79 2.23
C LYS A 280 -21.29 32.06 2.82
N CYS A 281 -21.32 30.74 2.76
CA CYS A 281 -22.50 29.92 3.08
C CYS A 281 -22.45 29.25 4.45
N VAL A 282 -21.24 29.06 5.03
CA VAL A 282 -21.04 28.29 6.26
C VAL A 282 -20.61 29.21 7.40
N LYS A 283 -21.42 29.28 8.43
CA LYS A 283 -21.07 29.97 9.69
C LYS A 283 -20.59 28.93 10.68
N LYS A 284 -19.28 28.86 10.89
CA LYS A 284 -18.68 28.10 11.97
C LYS A 284 -18.56 28.98 13.22
N PRO A 285 -18.80 28.48 14.44
CA PRO A 285 -18.48 29.23 15.64
C PRO A 285 -16.99 29.57 15.61
N LYS A 286 -16.57 30.75 16.12
CA LYS A 286 -15.15 31.11 16.25
C LYS A 286 -14.43 29.98 16.97
N GLU A 287 -13.60 29.26 16.26
CA GLU A 287 -13.02 28.00 16.71
C GLU A 287 -12.12 28.23 17.94
N LYS A 288 -12.53 27.64 19.06
CA LYS A 288 -11.53 27.06 19.95
C LYS A 288 -11.02 25.82 19.22
N LEU A 289 -9.77 25.86 18.75
CA LEU A 289 -9.08 24.72 18.15
C LEU A 289 -9.48 23.44 18.92
N SER A 290 -10.00 22.45 18.23
CA SER A 290 -10.33 21.19 18.86
C SER A 290 -9.05 20.58 19.48
N THR A 291 -9.18 19.68 20.42
CA THR A 291 -8.00 18.99 20.96
C THR A 291 -7.23 18.28 19.86
N SER A 292 -7.93 17.73 18.86
CA SER A 292 -7.33 17.11 17.67
C SER A 292 -6.50 18.11 16.87
N ASP A 293 -7.04 19.32 16.60
CA ASP A 293 -6.31 20.34 15.83
C ASP A 293 -5.03 20.82 16.54
N LYS A 294 -5.08 20.94 17.87
CA LYS A 294 -3.89 21.29 18.66
C LYS A 294 -2.81 20.21 18.60
N ILE A 295 -3.20 18.95 18.68
CA ILE A 295 -2.27 17.83 18.53
C ILE A 295 -1.72 17.79 17.10
N ASP A 296 -2.58 18.01 16.09
CA ASP A 296 -2.17 18.00 14.69
C ASP A 296 -1.18 19.13 14.37
N GLN A 297 -1.31 20.33 14.95
CA GLN A 297 -0.31 21.40 14.79
C GLN A 297 1.11 20.97 15.20
N ILE A 298 1.22 20.06 16.15
CA ILE A 298 2.51 19.55 16.65
C ILE A 298 2.94 18.33 15.82
N VAL A 299 2.05 17.37 15.68
CA VAL A 299 2.34 16.05 15.07
C VAL A 299 2.52 16.14 13.56
N THR A 300 1.78 17.03 12.88
CA THR A 300 1.90 17.24 11.43
C THR A 300 2.88 18.34 11.05
N ASN A 301 3.57 18.93 12.06
CA ASN A 301 4.59 19.95 11.82
C ASN A 301 5.71 19.41 10.94
N ARG A 302 6.15 20.19 9.98
CA ARG A 302 7.16 19.83 8.97
C ARG A 302 8.49 19.35 9.58
N ILE A 303 8.90 19.95 10.72
CA ILE A 303 10.20 19.66 11.36
C ILE A 303 10.00 18.68 12.53
N LEU A 304 8.98 18.88 13.36
CA LEU A 304 8.74 18.08 14.55
C LEU A 304 8.06 16.73 14.26
N GLY A 305 7.29 16.62 13.16
CA GLY A 305 6.55 15.41 12.84
C GLY A 305 7.44 14.16 12.70
N LEU A 306 8.60 14.28 12.04
CA LEU A 306 9.52 13.15 11.86
C LEU A 306 10.21 12.73 13.17
N PRO A 307 10.78 13.63 14.01
CA PRO A 307 11.30 13.24 15.32
C PRO A 307 10.26 12.63 16.26
N ILE A 308 9.05 13.18 16.31
CA ILE A 308 7.97 12.65 17.15
C ILE A 308 7.62 11.23 16.69
N PHE A 309 7.51 11.04 15.38
CA PHE A 309 7.25 9.75 14.79
C PHE A 309 8.35 8.73 15.16
N LEU A 310 9.62 9.06 15.01
CA LEU A 310 10.73 8.20 15.40
C LEU A 310 10.69 7.87 16.91
N GLY A 311 10.34 8.83 17.76
CA GLY A 311 10.15 8.62 19.20
C GLY A 311 9.01 7.63 19.51
N VAL A 312 7.85 7.80 18.88
CA VAL A 312 6.71 6.87 19.05
C VAL A 312 7.09 5.47 18.60
N MET A 313 7.73 5.32 17.45
CA MET A 313 8.16 4.02 16.95
C MET A 313 9.23 3.38 17.83
N TYR A 314 10.16 4.16 18.35
CA TYR A 314 11.15 3.68 19.31
C TYR A 314 10.46 3.08 20.57
N VAL A 315 9.45 3.75 21.12
CA VAL A 315 8.68 3.24 22.26
C VAL A 315 7.96 1.93 21.90
N VAL A 316 7.33 1.87 20.72
CA VAL A 316 6.66 0.63 20.25
C VAL A 316 7.64 -0.52 20.16
N TYR A 317 8.81 -0.31 19.57
CA TYR A 317 9.83 -1.36 19.42
C TYR A 317 10.50 -1.69 20.76
N ALA A 318 10.75 -0.71 21.62
CA ALA A 318 11.29 -0.96 22.95
C ALA A 318 10.37 -1.88 23.77
N ILE A 319 9.06 -1.68 23.69
CA ILE A 319 8.09 -2.53 24.38
C ILE A 319 7.98 -3.92 23.71
N ALA A 320 7.85 -3.96 22.38
CA ALA A 320 7.57 -5.19 21.65
C ALA A 320 8.80 -6.08 21.46
N VAL A 321 10.00 -5.51 21.30
CA VAL A 321 11.20 -6.25 20.91
C VAL A 321 12.29 -6.25 21.95
N MET A 322 12.39 -5.18 22.79
CA MET A 322 13.54 -5.04 23.72
C MET A 322 13.18 -5.37 25.16
N THR A 323 11.91 -5.36 25.55
CA THR A 323 11.51 -5.55 26.96
C THR A 323 10.45 -6.65 27.11
N ILE A 324 9.18 -6.29 27.12
CA ILE A 324 8.08 -7.23 27.41
C ILE A 324 8.05 -8.37 26.38
N GLY A 325 8.22 -8.04 25.10
CA GLY A 325 8.19 -9.03 24.02
C GLY A 325 9.29 -10.06 24.18
N THR A 326 10.54 -9.65 24.41
CA THR A 326 11.67 -10.55 24.62
C THR A 326 11.45 -11.42 25.86
N TYR A 327 11.11 -10.82 27.00
CA TYR A 327 10.88 -11.58 28.22
C TYR A 327 9.83 -12.71 28.06
N VAL A 328 8.72 -12.43 27.37
CA VAL A 328 7.68 -13.46 27.13
C VAL A 328 8.14 -14.48 26.10
N THR A 329 8.93 -14.08 25.11
CA THR A 329 9.51 -14.96 24.09
C THR A 329 10.50 -15.94 24.73
N ASP A 330 11.43 -15.43 25.55
CA ASP A 330 12.42 -16.25 26.25
C ASP A 330 11.71 -17.25 27.20
N TRP A 331 10.73 -16.77 27.97
CA TRP A 331 9.93 -17.69 28.81
C TRP A 331 9.23 -18.77 27.96
N THR A 332 8.71 -18.42 26.79
CA THR A 332 8.05 -19.38 25.90
C THR A 332 9.03 -20.42 25.36
N ASN A 333 10.21 -19.99 24.94
CA ASN A 333 11.24 -20.89 24.42
C ASN A 333 11.87 -21.75 25.51
N ASP A 334 12.35 -21.13 26.59
CA ASP A 334 13.18 -21.81 27.60
C ASP A 334 12.36 -22.65 28.56
N VAL A 335 11.09 -22.28 28.78
CA VAL A 335 10.22 -22.99 29.76
C VAL A 335 9.19 -23.85 29.02
N LEU A 336 8.37 -23.25 28.15
CA LEU A 336 7.25 -23.95 27.56
C LEU A 336 7.69 -24.96 26.48
N VAL A 337 8.52 -24.52 25.54
CA VAL A 337 8.96 -25.37 24.41
C VAL A 337 9.88 -26.48 24.93
N VAL A 338 10.84 -26.16 25.80
CA VAL A 338 11.75 -27.15 26.42
C VAL A 338 10.95 -28.19 27.21
N ALA A 339 9.98 -27.78 28.04
CA ALA A 339 9.15 -28.72 28.80
C ALA A 339 8.36 -29.68 27.89
N ILE A 340 7.90 -29.18 26.69
CA ILE A 340 7.20 -30.03 25.70
C ILE A 340 8.19 -31.00 25.06
N GLN A 341 9.41 -30.56 24.73
CA GLN A 341 10.46 -31.38 24.16
C GLN A 341 10.87 -32.50 25.14
N ASP A 342 11.14 -32.17 26.40
CA ASP A 342 11.52 -33.12 27.44
C ASP A 342 10.42 -34.15 27.71
N ALA A 343 9.18 -33.73 27.78
CA ALA A 343 8.03 -34.62 27.93
C ALA A 343 7.89 -35.59 26.74
N ALA A 344 8.06 -35.06 25.52
CA ALA A 344 8.02 -35.86 24.27
C ALA A 344 9.19 -36.86 24.22
N ALA A 345 10.41 -36.42 24.52
CA ALA A 345 11.62 -37.27 24.53
C ALA A 345 11.44 -38.42 25.58
N SER A 346 11.05 -38.09 26.80
CA SER A 346 10.81 -39.09 27.87
C SER A 346 9.71 -40.09 27.46
N GLY A 347 8.63 -39.63 26.81
CA GLY A 347 7.55 -40.48 26.33
C GLY A 347 7.98 -41.41 25.21
N LEU A 348 8.76 -40.91 24.24
CA LEU A 348 9.27 -41.69 23.09
C LEU A 348 10.31 -42.74 23.55
N GLN A 349 11.19 -42.37 24.47
CA GLN A 349 12.18 -43.28 25.07
C GLN A 349 11.49 -44.41 25.88
N ALA A 350 10.43 -44.11 26.62
CA ALA A 350 9.64 -45.08 27.36
C ALA A 350 8.99 -46.14 26.43
N ILE A 351 8.66 -45.79 25.20
CA ILE A 351 8.08 -46.69 24.20
C ILE A 351 9.15 -47.45 23.42
N GLY A 352 10.43 -47.08 23.56
CA GLY A 352 11.56 -47.70 22.84
C GLY A 352 11.64 -47.29 21.34
N THR A 353 11.32 -46.04 21.05
CA THR A 353 11.31 -45.49 19.67
C THR A 353 12.71 -45.46 19.11
N ALA A 354 12.86 -45.67 17.78
CA ALA A 354 14.14 -45.53 17.09
C ALA A 354 14.70 -44.12 17.21
N ALA A 355 16.00 -43.98 17.46
CA ALA A 355 16.68 -42.69 17.69
C ALA A 355 16.38 -41.65 16.58
N PHE A 356 16.32 -42.07 15.31
CA PHE A 356 15.94 -41.21 14.18
C PHE A 356 14.53 -40.60 14.36
N LEU A 357 13.57 -41.41 14.79
CA LEU A 357 12.19 -40.98 14.94
C LEU A 357 12.01 -40.07 16.18
N GLU A 358 12.77 -40.35 17.24
CA GLU A 358 12.84 -39.48 18.43
C GLU A 358 13.41 -38.13 18.04
N ASP A 359 14.56 -38.08 17.37
CA ASP A 359 15.21 -36.84 16.91
C ASP A 359 14.30 -36.03 15.94
N LEU A 360 13.65 -36.71 14.97
CA LEU A 360 12.70 -36.08 14.06
C LEU A 360 11.52 -35.41 14.80
N ILE A 361 10.97 -36.11 15.80
CA ILE A 361 9.81 -35.58 16.54
C ILE A 361 10.22 -34.48 17.50
N VAL A 362 11.27 -34.68 18.29
CA VAL A 362 11.69 -33.75 19.36
C VAL A 362 12.37 -32.51 18.75
N ASN A 363 13.38 -32.72 17.92
CA ASN A 363 14.19 -31.61 17.40
C ASN A 363 13.63 -31.08 16.07
N GLY A 364 13.19 -31.96 15.16
CA GLY A 364 12.67 -31.55 13.85
C GLY A 364 11.28 -30.90 13.94
N ILE A 365 10.31 -31.59 14.57
CA ILE A 365 8.91 -31.14 14.59
C ILE A 365 8.65 -30.21 15.77
N ILE A 366 8.92 -30.65 17.01
CA ILE A 366 8.62 -29.86 18.21
C ILE A 366 9.57 -28.66 18.29
N GLY A 367 10.87 -28.85 18.01
CA GLY A 367 11.83 -27.76 17.96
C GLY A 367 11.47 -26.74 16.86
N GLY A 368 11.12 -27.21 15.65
CA GLY A 368 10.67 -26.34 14.57
C GLY A 368 9.35 -25.60 14.86
N LEU A 369 8.41 -26.26 15.54
CA LEU A 369 7.17 -25.64 16.01
C LEU A 369 7.46 -24.63 17.16
N GLY A 370 8.41 -24.97 18.04
CA GLY A 370 8.87 -24.11 19.12
C GLY A 370 9.46 -22.81 18.60
N ALA A 371 10.32 -22.87 17.61
CA ALA A 371 10.88 -21.69 16.98
C ALA A 371 9.81 -20.75 16.40
N VAL A 372 8.70 -21.30 15.87
CA VAL A 372 7.56 -20.52 15.40
C VAL A 372 6.73 -19.94 16.56
N LEU A 373 6.47 -20.73 17.60
CA LEU A 373 5.68 -20.33 18.78
C LEU A 373 6.43 -19.30 19.62
N GLY A 374 7.75 -19.38 19.70
CA GLY A 374 8.60 -18.44 20.41
C GLY A 374 8.42 -16.99 19.94
N PHE A 375 8.25 -16.78 18.64
CA PHE A 375 7.99 -15.42 18.09
C PHE A 375 6.57 -14.91 18.26
N LEU A 376 5.62 -15.78 18.54
CA LEU A 376 4.21 -15.43 18.57
C LEU A 376 3.88 -14.33 19.59
N PRO A 377 4.39 -14.38 20.85
CA PRO A 377 4.14 -13.35 21.85
C PRO A 377 4.65 -11.98 21.43
N GLN A 378 5.89 -11.91 20.94
CA GLN A 378 6.50 -10.68 20.47
C GLN A 378 5.71 -10.04 19.32
N MET A 379 5.28 -10.86 18.35
CA MET A 379 4.45 -10.41 17.24
C MET A 379 3.06 -9.98 17.69
N ALA A 380 2.47 -10.65 18.67
CA ALA A 380 1.17 -10.28 19.24
C ALA A 380 1.23 -8.89 19.88
N ILE A 381 2.25 -8.62 20.71
CA ILE A 381 2.47 -7.31 21.33
C ILE A 381 2.66 -6.23 20.28
N LEU A 382 3.49 -6.49 19.27
CA LEU A 382 3.71 -5.55 18.17
C LEU A 382 2.40 -5.23 17.43
N PHE A 383 1.59 -6.23 17.11
CA PHE A 383 0.31 -6.02 16.44
C PHE A 383 -0.70 -5.25 17.29
N VAL A 384 -0.74 -5.47 18.61
CA VAL A 384 -1.57 -4.69 19.52
C VAL A 384 -1.17 -3.22 19.47
N LEU A 385 0.12 -2.91 19.62
CA LEU A 385 0.61 -1.54 19.64
C LEU A 385 0.38 -0.83 18.31
N LEU A 386 0.67 -1.51 17.18
CA LEU A 386 0.40 -0.96 15.85
C LEU A 386 -1.12 -0.74 15.62
N SER A 387 -1.97 -1.67 16.08
CA SER A 387 -3.43 -1.51 15.97
C SER A 387 -3.95 -0.35 16.81
N ILE A 388 -3.34 -0.07 17.96
CA ILE A 388 -3.65 1.11 18.78
C ILE A 388 -3.32 2.39 18.02
N LEU A 389 -2.13 2.47 17.41
CA LEU A 389 -1.71 3.64 16.62
C LEU A 389 -2.56 3.85 15.36
N GLU A 390 -3.02 2.77 14.75
CA GLU A 390 -3.90 2.80 13.59
C GLU A 390 -5.32 3.26 13.98
N ASP A 391 -5.89 2.65 15.01
CA ASP A 391 -7.26 2.93 15.46
C ASP A 391 -7.39 4.36 16.01
N CYS A 392 -6.40 4.89 16.75
CA CYS A 392 -6.44 6.28 17.20
C CYS A 392 -6.27 7.33 16.09
N GLY A 393 -5.93 6.92 14.86
CA GLY A 393 -5.76 7.79 13.71
C GLY A 393 -4.36 8.42 13.57
N TYR A 394 -3.37 8.01 14.38
CA TYR A 394 -2.00 8.53 14.32
C TYR A 394 -1.29 8.18 13.01
N MET A 395 -1.46 6.95 12.51
CA MET A 395 -0.78 6.48 11.30
C MET A 395 -1.13 7.30 10.05
N VAL A 396 -2.36 7.82 9.97
CA VAL A 396 -2.81 8.69 8.87
C VAL A 396 -2.02 10.01 8.84
N ARG A 397 -1.74 10.59 10.01
CA ARG A 397 -0.95 11.84 10.14
C ARG A 397 0.50 11.65 9.71
N VAL A 398 1.06 10.54 10.11
CA VAL A 398 2.42 10.17 9.69
C VAL A 398 2.49 10.03 8.18
N ALA A 399 1.54 9.33 7.57
CA ALA A 399 1.47 9.20 6.12
C ALA A 399 1.33 10.56 5.42
N PHE A 400 0.53 11.48 5.98
CA PHE A 400 0.38 12.84 5.46
C PHE A 400 1.70 13.63 5.49
N VAL A 401 2.43 13.60 6.60
CA VAL A 401 3.74 14.28 6.72
C VAL A 401 4.76 13.72 5.72
N MET A 402 4.76 12.40 5.56
CA MET A 402 5.72 11.69 4.71
C MET A 402 5.38 11.75 3.23
N ASP A 403 4.12 11.97 2.84
CA ASP A 403 3.70 12.05 1.45
C ASP A 403 4.52 13.06 0.65
N ARG A 404 4.73 14.24 1.21
CA ARG A 404 5.52 15.30 0.57
C ARG A 404 6.97 14.88 0.28
N ILE A 405 7.55 14.04 1.15
CA ILE A 405 8.92 13.56 0.99
C ILE A 405 8.94 12.44 -0.06
N PHE A 406 8.07 11.45 0.08
CA PHE A 406 8.04 10.26 -0.77
C PHE A 406 7.63 10.57 -2.21
N ARG A 407 6.73 11.52 -2.41
CA ARG A 407 6.30 11.97 -3.73
C ARG A 407 7.45 12.52 -4.57
N LYS A 408 8.43 13.21 -3.97
CA LYS A 408 9.64 13.65 -4.67
C LYS A 408 10.47 12.49 -5.24
N PHE A 409 10.32 11.30 -4.67
CA PHE A 409 11.00 10.08 -5.11
C PHE A 409 10.09 9.17 -5.96
N GLY A 410 8.89 9.64 -6.34
CA GLY A 410 7.94 8.90 -7.17
C GLY A 410 7.14 7.82 -6.42
N LEU A 411 7.17 7.81 -5.09
CA LEU A 411 6.35 6.93 -4.25
C LEU A 411 5.16 7.70 -3.69
N SER A 412 4.00 7.05 -3.56
CA SER A 412 2.87 7.66 -2.86
C SER A 412 3.12 7.71 -1.34
N GLY A 413 2.57 8.69 -0.65
CA GLY A 413 2.66 8.75 0.81
C GLY A 413 2.09 7.54 1.53
N LYS A 414 1.12 6.85 0.91
CA LYS A 414 0.58 5.59 1.41
C LYS A 414 1.62 4.46 1.46
N SER A 415 2.66 4.51 0.61
CA SER A 415 3.76 3.54 0.62
C SER A 415 4.62 3.60 1.88
N PHE A 416 4.62 4.75 2.57
CA PHE A 416 5.40 4.91 3.79
C PHE A 416 4.93 4.00 4.93
N ILE A 417 3.61 3.81 5.09
CA ILE A 417 3.04 2.96 6.15
C ILE A 417 3.55 1.50 6.05
N PRO A 418 3.44 0.82 4.89
CA PRO A 418 4.04 -0.50 4.69
C PRO A 418 5.54 -0.55 4.97
N LEU A 419 6.31 0.42 4.49
CA LEU A 419 7.77 0.49 4.68
C LEU A 419 8.13 0.60 6.16
N LEU A 420 7.39 1.42 6.88
CA LEU A 420 7.56 1.59 8.30
C LEU A 420 7.25 0.31 9.09
N ILE A 421 6.08 -0.27 8.85
CA ILE A 421 5.67 -1.51 9.52
C ILE A 421 6.69 -2.63 9.23
N SER A 422 7.28 -2.63 8.02
CA SER A 422 8.32 -3.58 7.63
C SER A 422 9.60 -3.46 8.45
N SER A 423 9.89 -2.30 9.06
CA SER A 423 11.04 -2.15 9.97
C SER A 423 10.90 -2.99 11.25
N GLY A 424 9.67 -3.31 11.65
CA GLY A 424 9.42 -4.29 12.72
C GLY A 424 9.35 -5.72 12.18
N CYS A 425 8.49 -5.93 11.18
CA CYS A 425 8.32 -7.22 10.51
C CYS A 425 7.82 -7.04 9.08
N GLY A 426 8.45 -7.73 8.12
CA GLY A 426 8.09 -7.66 6.70
C GLY A 426 6.69 -8.18 6.41
N ILE A 427 6.17 -9.15 7.16
CA ILE A 427 4.86 -9.76 6.93
C ILE A 427 3.72 -8.73 7.04
N PRO A 428 3.53 -8.03 8.20
CA PRO A 428 2.50 -7.02 8.31
C PRO A 428 2.75 -5.81 7.41
N GLY A 429 4.02 -5.48 7.14
CA GLY A 429 4.36 -4.43 6.19
C GLY A 429 3.85 -4.73 4.79
N ILE A 430 4.09 -5.93 4.27
CA ILE A 430 3.56 -6.37 2.97
C ILE A 430 2.03 -6.40 2.97
N MET A 431 1.40 -6.88 4.05
CA MET A 431 -0.06 -6.89 4.19
C MET A 431 -0.66 -5.48 4.19
N ALA A 432 0.02 -4.51 4.80
CA ALA A 432 -0.43 -3.12 4.83
C ALA A 432 -0.43 -2.44 3.45
N SER A 433 0.31 -2.99 2.47
CA SER A 433 0.32 -2.48 1.10
C SER A 433 -1.04 -2.53 0.39
N LYS A 434 -2.01 -3.29 0.92
CA LYS A 434 -3.41 -3.31 0.44
C LYS A 434 -4.09 -1.94 0.47
N THR A 435 -3.63 -1.05 1.32
CA THR A 435 -4.15 0.32 1.41
C THR A 435 -3.72 1.21 0.24
N ILE A 436 -2.78 0.72 -0.58
CA ILE A 436 -2.30 1.43 -1.77
C ILE A 436 -3.18 1.05 -2.96
N GLU A 437 -3.90 2.02 -3.49
CA GLU A 437 -4.89 1.85 -4.57
C GLU A 437 -4.22 1.63 -5.92
N ASN A 438 -3.10 2.33 -6.19
CA ASN A 438 -2.37 2.17 -7.44
C ASN A 438 -1.58 0.85 -7.44
N ASP A 439 -1.89 -0.03 -8.39
CA ASP A 439 -1.25 -1.35 -8.51
C ASP A 439 0.27 -1.28 -8.69
N ASN A 440 0.77 -0.31 -9.47
CA ASN A 440 2.21 -0.16 -9.70
C ASN A 440 2.94 0.28 -8.44
N ASP A 441 2.37 1.24 -7.69
CA ASP A 441 2.92 1.69 -6.41
C ASP A 441 2.84 0.59 -5.36
N ARG A 442 1.74 -0.18 -5.34
CA ARG A 442 1.58 -1.33 -4.46
C ARG A 442 2.63 -2.40 -4.73
N ARG A 443 2.82 -2.81 -5.98
CA ARG A 443 3.85 -3.79 -6.39
C ARG A 443 5.24 -3.31 -6.03
N LEU A 444 5.56 -2.05 -6.35
CA LEU A 444 6.85 -1.44 -6.02
C LEU A 444 7.10 -1.46 -4.50
N THR A 445 6.11 -1.07 -3.71
CA THR A 445 6.19 -1.05 -2.25
C THR A 445 6.39 -2.46 -1.69
N ILE A 446 5.65 -3.47 -2.18
CA ILE A 446 5.82 -4.88 -1.76
C ILE A 446 7.25 -5.36 -2.03
N MET A 447 7.81 -5.04 -3.19
CA MET A 447 9.14 -5.50 -3.61
C MET A 447 10.28 -4.84 -2.82
N THR A 448 10.09 -3.59 -2.37
CA THR A 448 11.17 -2.81 -1.74
C THR A 448 11.04 -2.71 -0.22
N SER A 449 9.86 -2.96 0.35
CA SER A 449 9.61 -2.81 1.78
C SER A 449 10.49 -3.69 2.67
N THR A 450 10.94 -4.84 2.18
CA THR A 450 11.76 -5.80 2.91
C THR A 450 13.26 -5.46 2.95
N PHE A 451 13.69 -4.42 2.22
CA PHE A 451 15.06 -3.90 2.32
C PHE A 451 15.33 -3.16 3.64
N VAL A 452 14.27 -2.64 4.26
CA VAL A 452 14.38 -2.07 5.60
C VAL A 452 14.67 -3.21 6.61
N PRO A 453 15.67 -3.07 7.51
CA PRO A 453 15.95 -4.09 8.51
C PRO A 453 14.72 -4.34 9.39
N CYS A 454 14.30 -5.59 9.53
CA CYS A 454 13.28 -6.01 10.48
C CYS A 454 13.91 -6.50 11.79
N GLY A 455 13.10 -6.73 12.83
CA GLY A 455 13.57 -7.22 14.13
C GLY A 455 14.43 -8.48 14.05
N ALA A 456 14.06 -9.43 13.19
CA ALA A 456 14.81 -10.68 12.95
C ALA A 456 16.20 -10.49 12.32
N LYS A 457 16.47 -9.34 11.70
CA LYS A 457 17.80 -9.00 11.15
C LYS A 457 18.71 -8.36 12.20
N LEU A 458 18.19 -7.88 13.33
CA LEU A 458 19.00 -7.21 14.36
C LEU A 458 20.06 -8.12 15.00
N PRO A 459 19.78 -9.39 15.36
CA PRO A 459 20.81 -10.30 15.86
C PRO A 459 21.95 -10.53 14.86
N VAL A 460 21.64 -10.61 13.56
CA VAL A 460 22.65 -10.73 12.51
C VAL A 460 23.53 -9.47 12.42
N ILE A 461 22.93 -8.30 12.56
CA ILE A 461 23.68 -7.03 12.59
C ILE A 461 24.56 -6.96 13.83
N ALA A 462 24.07 -7.40 15.00
CA ALA A 462 24.83 -7.45 16.24
C ALA A 462 26.01 -8.44 16.16
N LEU A 463 25.78 -9.64 15.61
CA LEU A 463 26.81 -10.64 15.35
C LEU A 463 27.92 -10.06 14.47
N MET A 464 27.55 -9.48 13.33
CA MET A 464 28.53 -8.94 12.39
C MET A 464 29.23 -7.69 12.91
N ALA A 465 28.60 -6.93 13.81
CA ALA A 465 29.26 -5.85 14.52
C ALA A 465 30.38 -6.38 15.42
N GLY A 466 30.19 -7.51 16.07
CA GLY A 466 31.26 -8.22 16.82
C GLY A 466 32.37 -8.72 15.91
N VAL A 467 32.01 -9.34 14.77
CA VAL A 467 32.98 -9.89 13.80
C VAL A 467 33.82 -8.80 13.12
N ILE A 468 33.19 -7.69 12.71
CA ILE A 468 33.86 -6.57 12.05
C ILE A 468 34.82 -5.84 13.03
N GLY A 469 34.48 -5.89 14.33
CA GLY A 469 35.29 -5.41 15.44
C GLY A 469 35.30 -3.89 15.59
N SER A 470 35.13 -3.40 16.81
CA SER A 470 35.31 -1.98 17.14
C SER A 470 36.79 -1.55 16.97
N GLU A 471 37.74 -2.47 17.14
CA GLU A 471 39.17 -2.20 16.99
C GLU A 471 39.58 -2.00 15.53
N ALA A 472 38.96 -2.73 14.57
CA ALA A 472 39.29 -2.62 13.15
C ALA A 472 38.67 -1.39 12.46
N THR A 473 37.54 -0.91 12.93
CA THR A 473 36.76 0.17 12.28
C THR A 473 36.66 1.44 13.08
N GLY A 474 36.97 1.41 14.39
CA GLY A 474 36.82 2.55 15.30
C GLY A 474 35.34 2.97 15.56
N PHE A 475 34.36 2.22 15.05
CA PHE A 475 32.94 2.52 15.22
C PHE A 475 32.32 1.68 16.35
N PRO A 476 31.54 2.28 17.25
CA PRO A 476 30.76 1.54 18.24
C PRO A 476 29.76 0.59 17.56
N ALA A 477 29.52 -0.60 18.13
CA ALA A 477 28.59 -1.61 17.57
C ALA A 477 27.20 -1.04 17.27
N GLY A 478 26.69 -0.12 18.11
CA GLY A 478 25.40 0.54 17.87
C GLY A 478 25.35 1.42 16.62
N SER A 479 26.49 1.94 16.16
CA SER A 479 26.55 2.77 14.94
C SER A 479 26.33 1.92 13.68
N LEU A 480 26.74 0.66 13.66
CA LEU A 480 26.54 -0.23 12.53
C LEU A 480 25.04 -0.51 12.29
N THR A 481 24.26 -0.70 13.36
CA THR A 481 22.80 -0.86 13.27
C THR A 481 22.18 0.37 12.61
N PHE A 482 22.55 1.57 13.05
CA PHE A 482 22.05 2.81 12.45
C PHE A 482 22.43 2.91 10.96
N ILE A 483 23.67 2.62 10.61
CA ILE A 483 24.16 2.61 9.23
C ILE A 483 23.35 1.66 8.38
N MET A 484 23.04 0.44 8.86
CA MET A 484 22.26 -0.55 8.14
C MET A 484 20.81 -0.10 7.91
N TYR A 485 20.19 0.61 8.86
CA TYR A 485 18.88 1.24 8.65
C TYR A 485 18.94 2.33 7.57
N VAL A 486 19.96 3.18 7.60
CA VAL A 486 20.13 4.23 6.59
C VAL A 486 20.34 3.61 5.20
N ILE A 487 21.15 2.56 5.10
CA ILE A 487 21.38 1.82 3.84
C ILE A 487 20.07 1.18 3.36
N GLY A 488 19.28 0.55 4.24
CA GLY A 488 18.01 -0.04 3.89
C GLY A 488 17.04 0.98 3.31
N VAL A 489 16.86 2.13 3.96
CA VAL A 489 16.00 3.22 3.48
C VAL A 489 16.53 3.81 2.16
N ALA A 490 17.83 4.06 2.06
CA ALA A 490 18.45 4.57 0.82
C ALA A 490 18.24 3.58 -0.33
N THR A 491 18.36 2.28 -0.07
CA THR A 491 18.12 1.22 -1.06
C THR A 491 16.68 1.21 -1.54
N VAL A 492 15.69 1.39 -0.65
CA VAL A 492 14.28 1.54 -1.04
C VAL A 492 14.10 2.72 -2.00
N LEU A 493 14.64 3.88 -1.66
CA LEU A 493 14.51 5.09 -2.48
C LEU A 493 15.19 4.94 -3.84
N VAL A 494 16.42 4.45 -3.87
CA VAL A 494 17.18 4.22 -5.11
C VAL A 494 16.45 3.21 -6.01
N SER A 495 16.01 2.10 -5.46
CA SER A 495 15.25 1.08 -6.19
C SER A 495 13.95 1.64 -6.75
N ALA A 496 13.23 2.43 -5.96
CA ALA A 496 11.98 3.05 -6.38
C ALA A 496 12.19 4.03 -7.54
N ILE A 497 13.19 4.91 -7.46
CA ILE A 497 13.52 5.86 -8.53
C ILE A 497 13.91 5.14 -9.82
N ILE A 498 14.73 4.09 -9.73
CA ILE A 498 15.18 3.32 -10.90
C ILE A 498 14.00 2.58 -11.53
N LEU A 499 13.20 1.88 -10.73
CA LEU A 499 12.06 1.09 -11.23
C LEU A 499 10.97 1.98 -11.82
N LYS A 500 10.67 3.14 -11.23
CA LYS A 500 9.70 4.11 -11.78
C LYS A 500 10.09 4.61 -13.19
N LYS A 501 11.37 4.67 -13.51
CA LYS A 501 11.87 5.03 -14.85
C LYS A 501 11.82 3.87 -15.86
N THR A 502 11.19 2.75 -15.50
CA THR A 502 11.00 1.59 -16.36
C THR A 502 9.55 1.48 -16.82
N LYS A 503 9.34 0.93 -18.02
CA LYS A 503 8.01 0.80 -18.64
C LYS A 503 6.94 0.13 -17.76
N PRO A 504 7.23 -0.92 -16.94
CA PRO A 504 6.21 -1.57 -16.12
C PRO A 504 5.71 -0.76 -14.92
N PHE A 505 6.53 0.14 -14.38
CA PHE A 505 6.23 0.90 -13.16
C PHE A 505 6.03 2.40 -13.41
N HIS A 506 6.05 2.79 -14.70
CA HIS A 506 5.84 4.18 -15.09
C HIS A 506 4.43 4.65 -14.70
N GLY A 507 4.33 5.91 -14.31
CA GLY A 507 3.10 6.60 -13.93
C GLY A 507 3.33 7.54 -12.75
N ASP A 508 2.55 8.61 -12.69
CA ASP A 508 2.61 9.56 -11.58
C ASP A 508 2.09 8.91 -10.29
N ALA A 509 2.67 9.29 -9.17
CA ALA A 509 2.20 8.83 -7.88
C ALA A 509 0.79 9.40 -7.63
N ALA A 510 -0.16 8.55 -7.28
CA ALA A 510 -1.52 8.99 -6.97
C ALA A 510 -1.50 10.08 -5.89
N PRO A 511 -2.23 11.19 -6.07
CA PRO A 511 -2.27 12.25 -5.08
C PRO A 511 -2.81 11.70 -3.75
N PHE A 512 -2.14 12.05 -2.66
CA PHE A 512 -2.55 11.64 -1.32
C PHE A 512 -3.71 12.52 -0.85
N VAL A 513 -4.92 12.10 -1.19
CA VAL A 513 -6.15 12.73 -0.71
C VAL A 513 -6.72 11.85 0.39
N MET A 514 -6.37 12.12 1.65
CA MET A 514 -6.89 11.37 2.80
C MET A 514 -7.42 12.32 3.88
N GLU A 515 -8.60 12.02 4.41
CA GLU A 515 -9.13 12.74 5.57
C GLU A 515 -8.29 12.44 6.80
N LEU A 516 -7.96 13.48 7.57
CA LEU A 516 -7.43 13.31 8.90
C LEU A 516 -8.63 13.12 9.86
N PRO A 517 -9.00 11.86 10.20
CA PRO A 517 -10.12 11.62 11.11
C PRO A 517 -9.80 12.24 12.47
N ALA A 518 -10.80 12.73 13.21
CA ALA A 518 -10.55 13.22 14.56
C ALA A 518 -9.91 12.12 15.43
N TYR A 519 -8.99 12.48 16.32
CA TYR A 519 -8.43 11.51 17.27
C TYR A 519 -9.55 10.96 18.17
N HIS A 520 -9.52 9.67 18.35
CA HIS A 520 -10.39 8.98 19.31
C HIS A 520 -9.60 7.97 20.13
N LEU A 521 -10.12 7.67 21.31
CA LEU A 521 -9.52 6.62 22.13
C LEU A 521 -9.71 5.27 21.44
N PRO A 522 -8.64 4.44 21.37
CA PRO A 522 -8.71 3.14 20.75
C PRO A 522 -9.77 2.26 21.44
N GLN A 523 -10.58 1.60 20.64
CA GLN A 523 -11.59 0.68 21.16
C GLN A 523 -10.96 -0.70 21.38
N ALA A 524 -10.92 -1.16 22.61
CA ALA A 524 -10.30 -2.44 22.98
C ALA A 524 -10.83 -3.62 22.12
N LYS A 525 -12.12 -3.65 21.82
CA LYS A 525 -12.73 -4.69 20.98
C LYS A 525 -12.17 -4.65 19.54
N THR A 526 -12.06 -3.47 18.95
CA THR A 526 -11.52 -3.28 17.59
C THR A 526 -10.05 -3.66 17.53
N VAL A 527 -9.25 -3.18 18.47
CA VAL A 527 -7.82 -3.50 18.58
C VAL A 527 -7.59 -5.01 18.71
N LEU A 528 -8.33 -5.69 19.62
CA LEU A 528 -8.20 -7.12 19.81
C LEU A 528 -8.65 -7.92 18.57
N LEU A 529 -9.71 -7.48 17.89
CA LEU A 529 -10.19 -8.15 16.68
C LEU A 529 -9.16 -8.04 15.54
N HIS A 530 -8.66 -6.83 15.26
CA HIS A 530 -7.62 -6.61 14.24
C HIS A 530 -6.34 -7.37 14.57
N THR A 531 -5.92 -7.36 15.83
CA THR A 531 -4.76 -8.14 16.29
C THR A 531 -4.98 -9.62 16.06
N TRP A 532 -6.14 -10.16 16.45
CA TRP A 532 -6.47 -11.57 16.26
C TRP A 532 -6.50 -12.00 14.79
N GLU A 533 -7.08 -11.19 13.92
CA GLU A 533 -7.13 -11.46 12.48
C GLU A 533 -5.71 -11.53 11.86
N ARG A 534 -4.84 -10.59 12.24
CA ARG A 534 -3.43 -10.58 11.81
C ARG A 534 -2.67 -11.79 12.37
N LEU A 535 -2.84 -12.07 13.65
CA LEU A 535 -2.20 -13.19 14.34
C LEU A 535 -2.67 -14.54 13.80
N LYS A 536 -3.98 -14.74 13.60
CA LYS A 536 -4.54 -15.94 12.99
C LYS A 536 -3.99 -16.16 11.57
N GLY A 537 -3.84 -15.09 10.79
CA GLY A 537 -3.22 -15.13 9.48
C GLY A 537 -1.76 -15.59 9.53
N PHE A 538 -1.01 -15.12 10.52
CA PHE A 538 0.38 -15.52 10.78
C PHE A 538 0.46 -16.99 11.22
N ILE A 539 -0.28 -17.40 12.25
CA ILE A 539 -0.27 -18.77 12.79
C ILE A 539 -0.58 -19.80 11.70
N ARG A 540 -1.60 -19.54 10.88
CA ARG A 540 -1.96 -20.47 9.80
C ARG A 540 -0.85 -20.62 8.76
N LYS A 541 -0.15 -19.54 8.40
CA LYS A 541 0.97 -19.56 7.44
C LYS A 541 2.24 -20.15 8.07
N ALA A 542 2.56 -19.71 9.28
CA ALA A 542 3.74 -20.14 10.01
C ALA A 542 3.64 -21.63 10.40
N GLY A 543 2.51 -22.10 10.89
CA GLY A 543 2.30 -23.49 11.24
C GLY A 543 2.31 -24.50 10.08
N THR A 544 2.36 -24.03 8.82
CA THR A 544 2.46 -24.92 7.66
C THR A 544 3.81 -24.77 6.95
N ILE A 545 4.08 -23.60 6.38
CA ILE A 545 5.24 -23.39 5.49
C ILE A 545 6.54 -23.30 6.30
N LEU A 546 6.52 -22.57 7.43
CA LEU A 546 7.71 -22.43 8.27
C LEU A 546 8.07 -23.74 8.96
N LEU A 547 7.10 -24.46 9.50
CA LEU A 547 7.35 -25.78 10.12
C LEU A 547 8.00 -26.74 9.12
N LEU A 548 7.46 -26.80 7.89
CA LEU A 548 8.07 -27.65 6.85
C LEU A 548 9.52 -27.21 6.55
N ALA A 549 9.75 -25.89 6.46
CA ALA A 549 11.09 -25.37 6.23
C ALA A 549 12.05 -25.70 7.38
N CYS A 550 11.60 -25.57 8.63
CA CYS A 550 12.42 -25.94 9.81
C CYS A 550 12.77 -27.43 9.81
N ILE A 551 11.82 -28.32 9.52
CA ILE A 551 12.06 -29.77 9.40
C ILE A 551 13.08 -30.06 8.29
N VAL A 552 12.94 -29.41 7.13
CA VAL A 552 13.90 -29.59 6.01
C VAL A 552 15.29 -29.09 6.41
N MET A 553 15.38 -27.93 7.07
CA MET A 553 16.67 -27.37 7.51
C MET A 553 17.31 -28.24 8.61
N TRP A 554 16.54 -28.74 9.56
CA TRP A 554 17.00 -29.69 10.56
C TRP A 554 17.58 -30.96 9.89
N PHE A 555 16.84 -31.52 8.92
CA PHE A 555 17.28 -32.69 8.18
C PHE A 555 18.58 -32.44 7.39
N LEU A 556 18.67 -31.33 6.65
CA LEU A 556 19.83 -30.95 5.86
C LEU A 556 21.05 -30.66 6.74
N GLY A 557 20.87 -30.13 7.94
CA GLY A 557 21.95 -29.81 8.88
C GLY A 557 22.41 -30.98 9.75
N GLY A 558 21.50 -31.89 10.09
CA GLY A 558 21.77 -33.02 11.00
C GLY A 558 22.13 -34.35 10.32
N TYR A 559 21.94 -34.44 8.99
CA TYR A 559 22.16 -35.67 8.26
C TYR A 559 23.10 -35.47 7.06
N GLY A 560 23.91 -36.49 6.75
CA GLY A 560 24.90 -36.46 5.67
C GLY A 560 25.41 -37.83 5.28
N PHE A 561 26.49 -37.82 4.49
CA PHE A 561 27.19 -39.04 4.06
C PHE A 561 28.54 -39.12 4.73
N ILE A 562 28.69 -40.08 5.66
CA ILE A 562 29.98 -40.39 6.33
C ILE A 562 30.51 -41.69 5.76
N ASP A 563 31.69 -41.66 5.18
CA ASP A 563 32.37 -42.84 4.55
C ASP A 563 31.47 -43.65 3.59
N GLY A 564 30.58 -42.95 2.85
CA GLY A 564 29.65 -43.57 1.88
C GLY A 564 28.38 -44.15 2.49
N SER A 565 28.20 -44.07 3.80
CA SER A 565 26.95 -44.44 4.48
C SER A 565 26.15 -43.19 4.88
N PHE A 566 24.82 -43.20 4.65
CA PHE A 566 23.94 -42.14 5.06
C PHE A 566 23.58 -42.29 6.55
N GLY A 567 23.78 -41.22 7.34
CA GLY A 567 23.47 -41.22 8.76
C GLY A 567 23.41 -39.83 9.38
N ALA A 568 23.15 -39.78 10.68
CA ALA A 568 23.27 -38.54 11.45
C ALA A 568 24.76 -38.18 11.53
N VAL A 569 25.05 -36.87 11.36
CA VAL A 569 26.44 -36.36 11.36
C VAL A 569 26.76 -35.71 12.71
N GLU A 570 27.91 -36.05 13.25
CA GLU A 570 28.47 -35.39 14.44
C GLU A 570 29.18 -34.09 14.07
N ASP A 571 29.88 -34.08 12.91
CA ASP A 571 30.51 -32.88 12.37
C ASP A 571 29.62 -32.25 11.31
N SER A 572 29.23 -31.00 11.53
CA SER A 572 28.41 -30.23 10.61
C SER A 572 29.02 -30.10 9.20
N ALA A 573 30.32 -30.30 9.05
CA ALA A 573 31.03 -30.28 7.77
C ALA A 573 30.61 -31.44 6.84
N ASP A 574 30.15 -32.56 7.39
CA ASP A 574 29.70 -33.74 6.64
C ASP A 574 28.22 -33.69 6.28
N SER A 575 27.52 -32.62 6.70
CA SER A 575 26.08 -32.46 6.46
C SER A 575 25.75 -32.22 4.98
N ILE A 576 24.53 -32.57 4.58
CA ILE A 576 24.00 -32.21 3.26
C ILE A 576 24.00 -30.69 3.07
N LEU A 577 23.71 -29.93 4.13
CA LEU A 577 23.76 -28.48 4.10
C LEU A 577 25.14 -27.93 3.77
N ALA A 578 26.20 -28.53 4.35
CA ALA A 578 27.59 -28.20 4.03
C ALA A 578 27.95 -28.52 2.57
N SER A 579 27.50 -29.68 2.08
CA SER A 579 27.70 -30.09 0.69
C SER A 579 27.04 -29.10 -0.29
N ILE A 580 25.77 -28.74 -0.06
CA ILE A 580 25.04 -27.73 -0.84
C ILE A 580 25.72 -26.36 -0.72
N GLY A 581 26.09 -25.97 0.50
CA GLY A 581 26.79 -24.73 0.78
C GLY A 581 28.11 -24.61 0.03
N SER A 582 28.87 -25.69 -0.06
CA SER A 582 30.17 -25.75 -0.78
C SER A 582 30.02 -25.54 -2.28
N VAL A 583 29.02 -26.15 -2.91
CA VAL A 583 28.71 -25.94 -4.33
C VAL A 583 28.29 -24.49 -4.62
N ILE A 584 27.47 -23.93 -3.77
CA ILE A 584 26.95 -22.56 -3.93
C ILE A 584 28.01 -21.52 -3.56
N ALA A 585 28.94 -21.82 -2.65
CA ALA A 585 29.97 -20.92 -2.15
C ALA A 585 30.79 -20.26 -3.26
N VAL A 586 30.99 -20.95 -4.38
CA VAL A 586 31.71 -20.44 -5.56
C VAL A 586 31.06 -19.15 -6.09
N ILE A 587 29.75 -19.06 -6.05
CA ILE A 587 29.00 -17.88 -6.51
C ILE A 587 29.26 -16.67 -5.58
N PHE A 588 29.50 -16.90 -4.30
CA PHE A 588 29.73 -15.86 -3.29
C PHE A 588 31.22 -15.48 -3.11
N THR A 589 32.11 -16.18 -3.75
CA THR A 589 33.56 -15.85 -3.74
C THR A 589 33.84 -14.39 -4.17
N PRO A 590 33.22 -13.85 -5.24
CA PRO A 590 33.41 -12.46 -5.64
C PRO A 590 32.90 -11.44 -4.64
N LEU A 591 32.07 -11.86 -3.67
CA LEU A 591 31.50 -11.03 -2.60
C LEU A 591 32.33 -11.08 -1.32
N GLY A 592 33.38 -11.91 -1.25
CA GLY A 592 34.32 -12.01 -0.13
C GLY A 592 33.96 -13.04 0.95
N PHE A 593 32.82 -13.72 0.86
CA PHE A 593 32.40 -14.78 1.80
C PHE A 593 32.09 -16.11 1.11
N GLY A 594 32.94 -16.50 0.17
CA GLY A 594 32.82 -17.74 -0.59
C GLY A 594 33.25 -19.01 0.18
N ARG A 595 33.09 -19.05 1.50
CA ARG A 595 33.23 -20.26 2.32
C ARG A 595 31.84 -20.89 2.51
N TRP A 596 31.80 -22.22 2.66
CA TRP A 596 30.52 -22.93 2.78
C TRP A 596 29.73 -22.56 4.04
N GLN A 597 30.43 -22.27 5.17
CA GLN A 597 29.76 -21.94 6.44
C GLN A 597 28.90 -20.66 6.36
N PRO A 598 29.41 -19.47 5.96
CA PRO A 598 28.59 -18.28 5.76
C PRO A 598 27.47 -18.49 4.74
N VAL A 599 27.73 -19.27 3.69
CA VAL A 599 26.73 -19.56 2.66
C VAL A 599 25.60 -20.46 3.21
N ALA A 600 25.96 -21.52 3.95
CA ALA A 600 24.98 -22.37 4.64
C ALA A 600 24.14 -21.58 5.64
N ALA A 601 24.77 -20.68 6.41
CA ALA A 601 24.05 -19.79 7.31
C ALA A 601 23.10 -18.82 6.55
N SER A 602 23.52 -18.27 5.41
CA SER A 602 22.62 -17.45 4.57
C SER A 602 21.43 -18.26 4.03
N LEU A 603 21.63 -19.54 3.69
CA LEU A 603 20.55 -20.43 3.26
C LEU A 603 19.56 -20.71 4.40
N SER A 604 20.03 -20.94 5.62
CA SER A 604 19.15 -21.08 6.79
C SER A 604 18.31 -19.81 7.04
N GLY A 605 18.88 -18.64 6.75
CA GLY A 605 18.20 -17.34 6.82
C GLY A 605 16.99 -17.19 5.91
N PHE A 606 16.77 -18.07 4.94
CA PHE A 606 15.50 -18.08 4.18
C PHE A 606 14.34 -18.62 5.02
N SER A 607 14.58 -19.54 5.96
CA SER A 607 13.52 -19.98 6.87
C SER A 607 13.14 -18.84 7.81
N ALA A 608 14.12 -18.32 8.54
CA ALA A 608 13.97 -17.18 9.44
C ALA A 608 15.33 -16.47 9.55
N LYS A 609 15.37 -15.13 9.52
CA LYS A 609 16.65 -14.40 9.43
C LYS A 609 17.52 -14.53 10.67
N GLU A 610 16.93 -14.70 11.84
CA GLU A 610 17.65 -15.01 13.09
C GLU A 610 18.36 -16.37 13.06
N ALA A 611 17.84 -17.34 12.32
CA ALA A 611 18.47 -18.64 12.17
C ALA A 611 19.90 -18.58 11.59
N ILE A 612 20.28 -17.45 10.97
CA ILE A 612 21.67 -17.20 10.56
C ILE A 612 22.61 -17.26 11.74
N VAL A 613 22.27 -16.61 12.86
CA VAL A 613 23.11 -16.53 14.07
C VAL A 613 23.26 -17.90 14.69
N THR A 614 22.13 -18.58 14.94
CA THR A 614 22.11 -19.94 15.50
C THR A 614 22.90 -20.93 14.63
N THR A 615 22.69 -20.89 13.28
CA THR A 615 23.46 -21.76 12.36
C THR A 615 24.93 -21.44 12.43
N MET A 616 25.35 -20.18 12.46
CA MET A 616 26.76 -19.79 12.56
C MET A 616 27.34 -20.24 13.90
N GLY A 617 26.62 -20.15 15.00
CA GLY A 617 27.03 -20.64 16.31
C GLY A 617 27.27 -22.15 16.34
N VAL A 618 26.33 -22.92 15.78
CA VAL A 618 26.43 -24.37 15.64
C VAL A 618 27.62 -24.76 14.75
N LEU A 619 27.74 -24.15 13.57
CA LEU A 619 28.83 -24.44 12.64
C LEU A 619 30.22 -24.02 13.13
N ALA A 620 30.29 -23.06 14.04
CA ALA A 620 31.53 -22.64 14.69
C ALA A 620 31.89 -23.51 15.89
N ASN A 621 31.04 -24.45 16.27
CA ASN A 621 31.21 -25.32 17.44
C ASN A 621 31.51 -24.50 18.72
N VAL A 622 30.76 -23.43 18.93
CA VAL A 622 30.97 -22.50 20.03
C VAL A 622 30.51 -23.13 21.34
N ALA A 623 31.42 -23.19 22.30
CA ALA A 623 31.11 -23.66 23.65
C ALA A 623 30.37 -22.55 24.39
N GLY A 624 29.02 -22.64 24.49
CA GLY A 624 28.17 -21.67 25.15
C GLY A 624 26.86 -21.49 24.44
N ASP A 625 26.21 -20.32 24.69
CA ASP A 625 24.95 -19.97 24.05
C ASP A 625 25.15 -19.64 22.56
N THR A 626 24.65 -20.51 21.69
CA THR A 626 24.73 -20.35 20.22
C THR A 626 23.76 -19.29 19.70
N GLU A 627 22.90 -18.74 20.54
CA GLU A 627 21.98 -17.64 20.19
C GLU A 627 22.54 -16.26 20.61
N ASP A 628 23.57 -16.21 21.48
CA ASP A 628 24.22 -14.96 21.86
C ASP A 628 25.16 -14.45 20.74
N PRO A 629 24.83 -13.35 20.07
CA PRO A 629 25.65 -12.81 18.98
C PRO A 629 27.09 -12.47 19.40
N ALA A 630 27.33 -12.11 20.65
CA ALA A 630 28.67 -11.76 21.14
C ALA A 630 29.56 -12.99 21.29
N VAL A 631 28.99 -14.09 21.77
CA VAL A 631 29.69 -15.39 21.93
C VAL A 631 30.04 -15.98 20.56
N VAL A 632 29.06 -15.98 19.64
CA VAL A 632 29.22 -16.52 18.27
C VAL A 632 30.21 -15.70 17.45
N ALA A 633 30.30 -14.39 17.61
CA ALA A 633 31.16 -13.51 16.84
C ALA A 633 32.64 -13.93 16.90
N HIS A 634 33.15 -14.36 18.07
CA HIS A 634 34.54 -14.81 18.23
C HIS A 634 34.81 -16.10 17.45
N GLY A 635 33.87 -17.05 17.43
CA GLY A 635 34.01 -18.33 16.73
C GLY A 635 34.04 -18.15 15.21
N VAL A 636 33.22 -17.24 14.67
CA VAL A 636 33.05 -17.06 13.21
C VAL A 636 33.98 -16.01 12.60
N ALA A 637 34.67 -15.20 13.39
CA ALA A 637 35.56 -14.13 12.90
C ALA A 637 36.56 -14.61 11.86
N THR A 638 37.08 -15.81 12.02
CA THR A 638 38.05 -16.42 11.10
C THR A 638 37.50 -16.79 9.73
N TRP A 639 36.18 -16.81 9.57
CA TRP A 639 35.55 -17.14 8.28
C TRP A 639 35.59 -15.97 7.31
N PHE A 640 35.77 -14.77 7.82
CA PHE A 640 35.80 -13.54 7.03
C PHE A 640 37.28 -13.06 6.91
N PRO A 641 37.83 -12.99 5.68
CA PRO A 641 39.21 -12.59 5.48
C PRO A 641 39.47 -11.09 5.77
N SER A 642 38.44 -10.28 5.87
CA SER A 642 38.55 -8.85 6.16
C SER A 642 37.24 -8.29 6.69
N ALA A 643 37.27 -7.13 7.36
CA ALA A 643 36.09 -6.40 7.77
C ALA A 643 35.16 -6.07 6.58
N ALA A 644 35.75 -5.82 5.40
CA ALA A 644 34.99 -5.60 4.17
C ALA A 644 34.19 -6.86 3.75
N ALA A 645 34.72 -8.05 3.97
CA ALA A 645 34.02 -9.31 3.69
C ALA A 645 32.89 -9.55 4.68
N GLY A 646 33.09 -9.26 5.97
CA GLY A 646 32.05 -9.31 6.98
C GLY A 646 30.93 -8.31 6.70
N PHE A 647 31.26 -7.09 6.31
CA PHE A 647 30.26 -6.07 5.92
C PHE A 647 29.51 -6.50 4.66
N SER A 648 30.20 -7.12 3.70
CA SER A 648 29.58 -7.67 2.50
C SER A 648 28.53 -8.74 2.81
N PHE A 649 28.88 -9.69 3.69
CA PHE A 649 27.95 -10.71 4.15
C PHE A 649 26.69 -10.09 4.80
N LEU A 650 26.89 -9.12 5.70
CA LEU A 650 25.80 -8.41 6.35
C LEU A 650 24.91 -7.68 5.34
N LEU A 651 25.52 -6.97 4.38
CA LEU A 651 24.80 -6.22 3.36
C LEU A 651 23.98 -7.14 2.45
N PHE A 652 24.53 -8.30 2.07
CA PHE A 652 23.81 -9.30 1.28
C PHE A 652 22.57 -9.78 2.01
N ASN A 653 22.70 -10.23 3.28
CA ASN A 653 21.59 -10.73 4.09
C ASN A 653 20.61 -9.63 4.53
N LEU A 654 20.98 -8.35 4.41
CA LEU A 654 20.05 -7.23 4.54
C LEU A 654 19.15 -7.09 3.33
N LEU A 655 19.71 -7.20 2.12
CA LEU A 655 19.05 -6.84 0.86
C LEU A 655 18.48 -8.03 0.09
N ASP A 656 18.86 -9.27 0.43
CA ASP A 656 18.33 -10.48 -0.20
C ASP A 656 16.82 -10.68 0.07
N SER A 657 16.24 -11.72 -0.51
CA SER A 657 14.84 -12.07 -0.29
C SER A 657 14.55 -12.27 1.21
N PRO A 658 13.38 -11.84 1.70
CA PRO A 658 13.01 -11.97 3.10
C PRO A 658 12.74 -13.45 3.48
N CYS A 659 12.40 -13.71 4.74
CA CYS A 659 12.02 -15.03 5.23
C CYS A 659 10.84 -15.64 4.44
N LEU A 660 10.73 -16.96 4.43
CA LEU A 660 9.69 -17.70 3.70
C LEU A 660 8.25 -17.24 4.03
N ALA A 661 7.98 -16.85 5.26
CA ALA A 661 6.67 -16.32 5.65
C ALA A 661 6.35 -14.98 4.96
N ALA A 662 7.33 -14.11 4.80
CA ALA A 662 7.19 -12.87 4.05
C ALA A 662 7.09 -13.15 2.54
N ILE A 663 7.87 -14.08 1.99
CA ILE A 663 7.77 -14.53 0.59
C ILE A 663 6.37 -15.08 0.29
N ALA A 664 5.82 -15.94 1.15
CA ALA A 664 4.47 -16.46 1.02
C ALA A 664 3.39 -15.35 1.08
N THR A 665 3.67 -14.29 1.86
CA THR A 665 2.80 -13.12 1.92
C THR A 665 2.90 -12.29 0.65
N MET A 666 4.11 -12.08 0.10
CA MET A 666 4.32 -11.43 -1.20
C MET A 666 3.57 -12.15 -2.33
N ALA A 667 3.64 -13.49 -2.36
CA ALA A 667 2.91 -14.31 -3.35
C ALA A 667 1.40 -14.06 -3.30
N LYS A 668 0.84 -13.95 -2.09
CA LYS A 668 -0.59 -13.69 -1.89
C LYS A 668 -0.97 -12.25 -2.29
N GLU A 669 -0.19 -11.25 -1.87
CA GLU A 669 -0.55 -9.84 -2.07
C GLU A 669 -0.27 -9.36 -3.50
N LEU A 670 0.72 -9.92 -4.20
CA LEU A 670 0.98 -9.65 -5.62
C LEU A 670 -0.07 -10.33 -6.51
N ASN A 671 -0.61 -11.49 -6.10
CA ASN A 671 -1.64 -12.28 -6.81
C ASN A 671 -1.36 -12.51 -8.31
N ASP A 672 -0.09 -12.50 -8.70
CA ASP A 672 0.39 -12.72 -10.07
C ASP A 672 1.73 -13.44 -10.03
N ARG A 673 1.82 -14.63 -10.67
CA ARG A 673 3.03 -15.44 -10.69
C ARG A 673 4.22 -14.75 -11.35
N LYS A 674 3.98 -13.93 -12.39
CA LYS A 674 5.06 -13.20 -13.10
C LYS A 674 5.67 -12.14 -12.19
N TRP A 675 4.83 -11.35 -11.51
CA TRP A 675 5.29 -10.32 -10.59
C TRP A 675 5.93 -10.90 -9.34
N PHE A 676 5.44 -12.04 -8.87
CA PHE A 676 6.07 -12.75 -7.74
C PHE A 676 7.50 -13.18 -8.06
N TRP A 677 7.70 -13.91 -9.16
CA TRP A 677 9.05 -14.36 -9.55
C TRP A 677 9.97 -13.20 -9.91
N PHE A 678 9.42 -12.15 -10.53
CA PHE A 678 10.17 -10.92 -10.79
C PHE A 678 10.63 -10.27 -9.49
N ALA A 679 9.78 -10.18 -8.45
CA ALA A 679 10.13 -9.62 -7.15
C ALA A 679 11.28 -10.39 -6.48
N ILE A 680 11.20 -11.73 -6.43
CA ILE A 680 12.23 -12.59 -5.84
C ILE A 680 13.56 -12.45 -6.62
N LEU A 681 13.50 -12.53 -7.94
CA LEU A 681 14.68 -12.38 -8.77
C LEU A 681 15.31 -10.98 -8.62
N PHE A 682 14.48 -9.95 -8.63
CA PHE A 682 14.94 -8.57 -8.44
C PHE A 682 15.66 -8.40 -7.11
N GLN A 683 15.08 -8.85 -6.00
CA GLN A 683 15.69 -8.73 -4.67
C GLN A 683 17.05 -9.41 -4.60
N ASN A 684 17.16 -10.67 -5.05
CA ASN A 684 18.42 -11.42 -4.98
C ASN A 684 19.50 -10.88 -5.94
N VAL A 685 19.14 -10.55 -7.18
CA VAL A 685 20.10 -9.96 -8.14
C VAL A 685 20.55 -8.59 -7.68
N PHE A 686 19.62 -7.77 -7.19
CA PHE A 686 19.93 -6.44 -6.67
C PHE A 686 20.85 -6.53 -5.45
N ALA A 687 20.56 -7.41 -4.48
CA ALA A 687 21.40 -7.67 -3.33
C ALA A 687 22.81 -8.09 -3.76
N TYR A 688 22.91 -9.03 -4.71
CA TYR A 688 24.21 -9.51 -5.22
C TYR A 688 25.01 -8.39 -5.88
N VAL A 689 24.39 -7.61 -6.77
CA VAL A 689 25.07 -6.53 -7.50
C VAL A 689 25.55 -5.43 -6.55
N VAL A 690 24.69 -4.99 -5.62
CA VAL A 690 25.04 -3.93 -4.65
C VAL A 690 26.16 -4.42 -3.73
N THR A 691 26.05 -5.64 -3.22
CA THR A 691 27.06 -6.24 -2.33
C THR A 691 28.40 -6.41 -3.05
N PHE A 692 28.37 -6.89 -4.30
CA PHE A 692 29.57 -7.01 -5.13
C PHE A 692 30.27 -5.66 -5.32
N MET A 693 29.53 -4.62 -5.68
CA MET A 693 30.07 -3.26 -5.84
C MET A 693 30.71 -2.77 -4.54
N VAL A 694 29.99 -2.91 -3.41
CA VAL A 694 30.47 -2.43 -2.11
C VAL A 694 31.72 -3.20 -1.69
N TYR A 695 31.74 -4.53 -1.80
CA TYR A 695 32.89 -5.35 -1.43
C TYR A 695 34.13 -5.02 -2.25
N GLN A 696 34.02 -4.98 -3.58
CA GLN A 696 35.16 -4.75 -4.47
C GLN A 696 35.73 -3.31 -4.29
N ILE A 697 34.87 -2.31 -4.13
CA ILE A 697 35.31 -0.93 -3.96
C ILE A 697 35.89 -0.70 -2.56
N SER A 698 35.19 -1.15 -1.50
CA SER A 698 35.68 -0.99 -0.13
C SER A 698 36.93 -1.83 0.15
N GLY A 699 37.00 -3.04 -0.41
CA GLY A 699 38.17 -3.91 -0.27
C GLY A 699 39.46 -3.30 -0.86
N VAL A 700 39.35 -2.64 -2.02
CA VAL A 700 40.49 -1.91 -2.59
C VAL A 700 40.81 -0.65 -1.78
N ALA A 701 39.79 0.08 -1.33
CA ALA A 701 39.98 1.31 -0.52
C ALA A 701 40.64 1.03 0.84
N THR A 702 40.35 -0.11 1.44
CA THR A 702 40.97 -0.56 2.71
C THR A 702 42.29 -1.33 2.54
N GLY A 703 42.71 -1.57 1.30
CA GLY A 703 43.93 -2.35 1.02
C GLY A 703 43.75 -3.86 1.21
N ALA A 704 42.55 -4.35 1.49
CA ALA A 704 42.25 -5.79 1.63
C ALA A 704 42.21 -6.53 0.28
N LEU A 705 42.00 -5.80 -0.81
CA LEU A 705 41.99 -6.31 -2.18
C LEU A 705 42.95 -5.52 -3.06
N THR A 706 43.57 -6.22 -4.02
CA THR A 706 44.35 -5.59 -5.10
C THR A 706 43.41 -5.14 -6.21
N PHE A 707 43.73 -4.00 -6.85
CA PHE A 707 42.94 -3.52 -7.99
C PHE A 707 43.01 -4.53 -9.14
N GLY A 708 41.89 -5.03 -9.59
CA GLY A 708 41.80 -6.07 -10.60
C GLY A 708 40.60 -5.95 -11.52
N ALA A 709 40.36 -6.94 -12.38
CA ALA A 709 39.24 -6.94 -13.33
C ALA A 709 37.88 -6.86 -12.63
N SER A 710 37.71 -7.53 -11.48
CA SER A 710 36.46 -7.48 -10.68
C SER A 710 36.17 -6.07 -10.15
N THR A 711 37.21 -5.32 -9.76
CA THR A 711 37.08 -3.93 -9.33
C THR A 711 36.62 -3.02 -10.47
N VAL A 712 37.18 -3.23 -11.68
CA VAL A 712 36.73 -2.47 -12.87
C VAL A 712 35.26 -2.76 -13.18
N VAL A 713 34.84 -4.02 -13.11
CA VAL A 713 33.43 -4.40 -13.30
C VAL A 713 32.55 -3.73 -12.23
N ALA A 714 32.96 -3.69 -10.97
CA ALA A 714 32.23 -3.04 -9.88
C ALA A 714 32.07 -1.52 -10.14
N ILE A 715 33.11 -0.84 -10.60
CA ILE A 715 33.08 0.59 -10.94
C ILE A 715 32.15 0.82 -12.14
N LEU A 716 32.19 -0.03 -13.18
CA LEU A 716 31.27 0.06 -14.31
C LEU A 716 29.79 -0.14 -13.89
N LEU A 717 29.53 -1.11 -13.01
CA LEU A 717 28.19 -1.33 -12.46
C LEU A 717 27.73 -0.12 -11.64
N LEU A 718 28.59 0.48 -10.83
CA LEU A 718 28.29 1.70 -10.11
C LEU A 718 27.97 2.85 -11.07
N ALA A 719 28.73 3.02 -12.14
CA ALA A 719 28.47 4.03 -13.16
C ALA A 719 27.10 3.79 -13.85
N VAL A 720 26.74 2.52 -14.12
CA VAL A 720 25.41 2.17 -14.67
C VAL A 720 24.30 2.50 -13.67
N VAL A 721 24.45 2.17 -12.40
CA VAL A 721 23.45 2.51 -11.37
C VAL A 721 23.28 4.01 -11.25
N LEU A 722 24.38 4.77 -11.21
CA LEU A 722 24.34 6.23 -11.18
C LEU A 722 23.70 6.81 -12.45
N TYR A 723 24.03 6.26 -13.61
CA TYR A 723 23.37 6.67 -14.88
C TYR A 723 21.85 6.41 -14.82
N LEU A 724 21.42 5.23 -14.36
CA LEU A 724 20.00 4.90 -14.22
C LEU A 724 19.31 5.81 -13.20
N LEU A 725 20.00 6.20 -12.14
CA LEU A 725 19.47 7.08 -11.10
C LEU A 725 19.29 8.51 -11.62
N PHE A 726 20.25 9.05 -12.37
CA PHE A 726 20.25 10.46 -12.83
C PHE A 726 19.70 10.67 -14.22
N ARG A 727 19.50 9.62 -15.04
CA ARG A 727 18.88 9.77 -16.35
C ARG A 727 17.50 10.41 -16.24
N LYS A 728 17.16 11.27 -17.21
CA LYS A 728 15.79 11.79 -17.33
C LYS A 728 14.82 10.61 -17.56
N ASP A 729 13.61 10.72 -17.01
CA ASP A 729 12.57 9.70 -17.23
C ASP A 729 12.19 9.67 -18.73
N PRO A 730 12.41 8.54 -19.43
CA PRO A 730 12.12 8.44 -20.87
C PRO A 730 10.63 8.34 -21.17
N TYR A 731 9.79 8.20 -20.14
CA TYR A 731 8.35 8.03 -20.26
C TYR A 731 7.56 9.24 -19.72
N LYS A 732 8.23 10.25 -19.15
CA LYS A 732 7.57 11.45 -18.65
C LYS A 732 6.79 12.12 -19.80
N GLY A 733 5.46 12.33 -19.63
CA GLY A 733 4.57 12.89 -20.64
C GLY A 733 4.04 11.91 -21.70
N LYS A 734 4.37 10.60 -21.61
CA LYS A 734 3.75 9.57 -22.46
C LYS A 734 2.60 8.91 -21.70
N ALA A 735 1.37 9.06 -22.22
CA ALA A 735 0.18 8.44 -21.67
C ALA A 735 0.39 6.92 -21.44
N VAL A 736 0.10 6.46 -20.24
CA VAL A 736 0.09 5.03 -19.91
C VAL A 736 -1.10 4.40 -20.62
N SER A 737 -0.85 3.66 -21.70
CA SER A 737 -1.89 2.79 -22.26
C SER A 737 -2.18 1.70 -21.21
N VAL A 738 -3.27 1.84 -20.49
CA VAL A 738 -3.85 0.78 -19.64
C VAL A 738 -4.41 -0.32 -20.56
N LYS A 739 -3.51 -0.96 -21.31
CA LYS A 739 -3.78 -2.25 -21.93
C LYS A 739 -3.22 -3.31 -21.01
N ARG A 740 -4.02 -3.81 -20.08
CA ARG A 740 -3.81 -5.16 -19.50
C ARG A 740 -4.60 -5.46 -18.22
N SER A 741 -5.90 -5.50 -18.30
CA SER A 741 -6.66 -6.34 -17.36
C SER A 741 -7.99 -6.84 -17.94
N VAL A 742 -8.27 -6.56 -19.21
CA VAL A 742 -9.56 -6.94 -19.85
C VAL A 742 -9.41 -8.16 -20.77
N ALA A 743 -8.22 -8.71 -20.95
CA ALA A 743 -7.97 -9.82 -21.88
C ALA A 743 -7.57 -11.15 -21.23
N GLU A 744 -7.52 -11.26 -19.91
CA GLU A 744 -7.20 -12.52 -19.21
C GLU A 744 -8.02 -12.67 -17.90
N ALA A 745 -9.31 -12.34 -17.92
CA ALA A 745 -10.26 -12.76 -16.88
C ALA A 745 -11.31 -13.68 -17.53
#